data_9f776391e3e561ea05661a288df6380b
#
_entry.id   9f776391e3e561ea05661a288df6380b
#
_cell.length_a   1.000
_cell.length_b   1.000
_cell.length_c   1.000
_cell.angle_alpha   90.00
_cell.angle_beta   90.00
_cell.angle_gamma   90.00
#
_symmetry.space_group_name_H-M   'P 1'
#
loop_
_entity.id
_entity.type
_entity.pdbx_description
1 polymer ?
#
loop_
_entity_poly.entity_id
_entity_poly.type
_entity_poly.pdbx_seq_one_letter_code
_entity_poly.pdbx_strand_id
1 'polypeptide(L)'
;MKKWITLSMVILLVLPYSELTYASARKKKTIVTETKKEPVKRQSKYDKLVKNKLCETARGNFVTLHKVDGKLYFEMPVKYLNREMLLASTISEASDNNLCAIGYKPKPPMHIKFTKTDSTIFMREVNVSATYNENESHMKTVIERSFMDPIINSFKIYCYTNDSLAFLIDVTSMFTGNVEKLAPVSNSGGTVEITATFNSSGSILDDIKAFDDNVTVKSYLSYSVTAKMLGILLLKRNEPLTVKATRTLLLLPEEKMHPRISDSRLGVFLTNAKQHISTDQDKIQSYTLATRWKLEPKDMEAYKRGELVEPVKPIVYYLDDAFPEAWKEPMRRGTLRWNKAFEKIGFKNAVQVLDFPKDDPNFDPDNLKYSCIRYVPAAITNAMGPSWTDPRTGEIINASVIIFNDVAKLVNQWRFLQTSQVDESVRGKKLPDDVMAESLEYIIAHEIGHTLGLMHNMAASNAFPVDSLRSASFTQKYGTTPSIMDYARFNYVAQPGDKGVKLTPPDLGVYDEYVIKWLYTPLPGLSPKEEVAVLESWIDEKAGDPLYRYGKQQVIERYDPSAIEEDLGNDPIKAGEYGIKNLQYILSHLNEWIKDDVDGAYKEQMYNELGNQYYRYLRNVMYNVGGIYLSEVKAGTPGKTFQSVPKDIQRKSFLWVLKQLKNSDWLHNESLVDQFGLRVALPPIVRYYTGTELLGCYTKVMLSAHVSKDPYTMKDYFDDMYAQIWESAIKNRKPTEGEKVLQRLSIDQSADMITKKSKLVKVLTDEDVPSVGNEAYLPSVDEIVTYGLDELGLVSAFRDELREIERAKGHGYVAKHMALTSFKYGYGWQYRVNTRTIDDSKTRFHAYAIRVKNLLNSKLSSSDAETRAHYQAMLYTLDEALKALNDK
;
A
#
# COMPACT_ATOMS: atom_id res chain seq x y z
N MET A 1 -15.14 15.40 -50.88
CA MET A 1 -14.94 15.39 -52.34
C MET A 1 -13.92 14.33 -52.70
N LYS A 2 -14.35 13.37 -53.57
CA LYS A 2 -13.64 12.45 -54.47
C LYS A 2 -12.54 11.57 -53.85
N LYS A 3 -12.78 10.26 -53.65
CA LYS A 3 -12.88 9.08 -54.58
C LYS A 3 -11.64 8.89 -55.46
N TRP A 4 -11.06 7.66 -55.38
CA TRP A 4 -10.86 6.63 -56.41
C TRP A 4 -10.00 5.53 -55.74
N ILE A 5 -10.41 4.26 -55.53
CA ILE A 5 -10.87 3.12 -56.33
C ILE A 5 -9.75 2.53 -57.23
N THR A 6 -9.49 1.26 -56.89
CA THR A 6 -9.18 0.05 -57.69
C THR A 6 -7.86 -0.10 -58.41
N LEU A 7 -7.20 -1.26 -58.34
CA LEU A 7 -7.32 -2.36 -59.28
C LEU A 7 -6.55 -3.62 -58.85
N SER A 8 -7.25 -4.73 -58.89
CA SER A 8 -6.75 -6.09 -58.79
C SER A 8 -5.97 -6.47 -60.03
N MET A 9 -4.95 -7.33 -59.98
CA MET A 9 -4.51 -8.14 -61.09
C MET A 9 -4.09 -9.55 -60.68
N VAL A 10 -4.90 -10.50 -61.08
CA VAL A 10 -4.67 -11.94 -61.06
C VAL A 10 -3.76 -12.28 -62.25
N ILE A 11 -2.71 -13.05 -62.06
CA ILE A 11 -2.01 -13.76 -63.15
C ILE A 11 -1.93 -15.25 -62.80
N LEU A 12 -2.71 -16.03 -63.57
CA LEU A 12 -2.59 -17.48 -63.79
C LEU A 12 -1.48 -17.72 -64.84
N LEU A 13 -0.60 -18.69 -64.62
CA LEU A 13 0.15 -19.36 -65.71
C LEU A 13 0.47 -20.80 -65.21
N VAL A 14 -0.29 -21.73 -65.69
CA VAL A 14 -0.23 -22.79 -66.64
C VAL A 14 1.09 -23.58 -66.71
N LEU A 15 0.94 -24.85 -66.39
CA LEU A 15 1.90 -25.97 -66.52
C LEU A 15 2.25 -26.25 -68.02
N PRO A 16 3.30 -27.05 -68.25
CA PRO A 16 3.09 -28.21 -69.05
C PRO A 16 3.64 -29.54 -68.46
N TYR A 17 2.85 -30.56 -68.69
CA TYR A 17 3.16 -31.96 -68.58
C TYR A 17 4.18 -32.30 -69.70
N SER A 18 5.12 -33.23 -69.42
CA SER A 18 5.71 -34.10 -70.44
C SER A 18 5.98 -35.47 -69.89
N GLU A 19 5.54 -36.42 -70.71
CA GLU A 19 5.43 -37.85 -70.44
C GLU A 19 6.77 -38.62 -70.49
N LEU A 20 6.71 -39.70 -69.76
CA LEU A 20 7.33 -41.02 -69.91
C LEU A 20 8.17 -41.36 -71.11
N THR A 21 9.30 -41.97 -70.90
CA THR A 21 9.75 -43.11 -71.65
C THR A 21 10.42 -44.19 -70.81
N TYR A 22 9.89 -45.41 -70.98
CA TYR A 22 10.44 -46.66 -70.44
C TYR A 22 11.69 -47.03 -71.23
N ALA A 23 12.76 -47.41 -70.56
CA ALA A 23 13.82 -48.24 -71.13
C ALA A 23 14.17 -49.40 -70.22
N SER A 24 13.82 -50.59 -70.63
CA SER A 24 14.19 -51.88 -70.05
C SER A 24 15.64 -52.24 -70.43
N ALA A 25 16.46 -52.45 -69.35
CA ALA A 25 17.74 -53.13 -69.60
C ALA A 25 17.96 -54.20 -68.46
N ARG A 26 17.83 -55.48 -68.95
CA ARG A 26 18.28 -56.68 -68.21
C ARG A 26 19.80 -56.66 -68.08
N LYS A 27 20.32 -56.75 -66.82
CA LYS A 27 21.66 -57.35 -66.62
C LYS A 27 21.87 -57.93 -65.25
N LYS A 28 22.16 -59.16 -65.21
CA LYS A 28 22.95 -60.04 -64.31
C LYS A 28 22.90 -59.88 -62.81
N LYS A 29 22.39 -60.92 -62.15
CA LYS A 29 22.58 -61.26 -60.77
C LYS A 29 24.07 -61.37 -60.40
N THR A 30 24.52 -60.51 -59.47
CA THR A 30 25.68 -60.78 -58.66
C THR A 30 25.14 -60.94 -57.21
N ILE A 31 25.38 -62.11 -56.64
CA ILE A 31 25.05 -62.43 -55.28
C ILE A 31 26.02 -61.63 -54.39
N VAL A 32 25.53 -60.54 -53.83
CA VAL A 32 26.23 -59.84 -52.68
C VAL A 32 25.53 -60.28 -51.42
N THR A 33 26.27 -60.94 -50.56
CA THR A 33 25.87 -61.30 -49.19
C THR A 33 25.47 -60.00 -48.46
N GLU A 34 24.16 -59.81 -48.24
CA GLU A 34 23.64 -58.78 -47.38
C GLU A 34 24.04 -59.08 -45.93
N THR A 35 25.01 -58.34 -45.41
CA THR A 35 25.13 -58.16 -44.00
C THR A 35 23.89 -57.36 -43.55
N LYS A 36 22.99 -58.02 -42.78
CA LYS A 36 21.89 -57.33 -42.09
C LYS A 36 22.46 -56.20 -41.28
N LYS A 37 22.37 -54.95 -41.80
CA LYS A 37 22.45 -53.75 -40.97
C LYS A 37 21.25 -53.83 -40.01
N GLU A 38 21.56 -53.94 -38.70
CA GLU A 38 20.56 -53.70 -37.68
C GLU A 38 19.81 -52.37 -37.98
N PRO A 39 18.48 -52.36 -37.83
CA PRO A 39 17.72 -51.11 -38.07
C PRO A 39 18.23 -50.08 -37.10
N VAL A 40 18.85 -49.00 -37.61
CA VAL A 40 19.22 -47.83 -36.81
C VAL A 40 17.90 -47.36 -36.15
N LYS A 41 17.74 -47.62 -34.87
CA LYS A 41 16.60 -47.14 -34.08
C LYS A 41 16.57 -45.61 -34.31
N ARG A 42 15.55 -45.13 -35.06
CA ARG A 42 15.33 -43.68 -35.22
C ARG A 42 15.11 -43.10 -33.83
N GLN A 43 16.06 -42.24 -33.38
CA GLN A 43 15.93 -41.55 -32.12
C GLN A 43 14.55 -40.81 -32.06
N SER A 44 13.85 -40.96 -30.95
CA SER A 44 12.60 -40.25 -30.69
C SER A 44 12.82 -38.72 -30.70
N LYS A 45 11.75 -37.96 -30.88
CA LYS A 45 11.86 -36.47 -30.74
C LYS A 45 12.35 -36.06 -29.34
N TYR A 46 11.94 -36.81 -28.32
CA TYR A 46 12.39 -36.68 -26.95
C TYR A 46 13.91 -36.90 -26.84
N ASP A 47 14.42 -38.04 -27.31
CA ASP A 47 15.84 -38.34 -27.27
C ASP A 47 16.71 -37.30 -28.00
N LYS A 48 16.22 -36.76 -29.13
CA LYS A 48 16.94 -35.73 -29.90
C LYS A 48 17.05 -34.42 -29.09
N LEU A 49 16.06 -34.09 -28.31
CA LEU A 49 16.08 -32.88 -27.49
C LEU A 49 16.96 -33.08 -26.25
N VAL A 50 16.74 -34.14 -25.49
CA VAL A 50 17.43 -34.36 -24.19
C VAL A 50 18.91 -34.73 -24.34
N LYS A 51 19.26 -35.41 -25.45
CA LYS A 51 20.65 -35.80 -25.78
C LYS A 51 21.40 -34.73 -26.57
N ASN A 52 20.82 -33.56 -26.82
CA ASN A 52 21.53 -32.43 -27.40
C ASN A 52 22.61 -31.97 -26.44
N LYS A 53 23.82 -31.77 -26.94
CA LYS A 53 24.98 -31.31 -26.15
C LYS A 53 24.76 -29.95 -25.49
N LEU A 54 23.86 -29.15 -26.01
CA LEU A 54 23.48 -27.82 -25.47
C LEU A 54 22.27 -27.90 -24.52
N CYS A 55 21.82 -29.10 -24.15
CA CYS A 55 20.70 -29.30 -23.26
C CYS A 55 21.14 -29.25 -21.81
N GLU A 56 20.71 -28.22 -21.09
CA GLU A 56 20.77 -28.15 -19.63
C GLU A 56 19.46 -28.67 -19.07
N THR A 57 19.51 -29.57 -18.09
CA THR A 57 18.32 -30.21 -17.51
C THR A 57 18.33 -30.05 -16.00
N ALA A 58 17.28 -29.46 -15.44
CA ALA A 58 16.97 -29.45 -14.00
C ALA A 58 15.84 -30.45 -13.73
N ARG A 59 16.09 -31.40 -12.82
CA ARG A 59 15.18 -32.51 -12.48
C ARG A 59 14.63 -32.34 -11.06
N GLY A 60 13.32 -32.49 -10.93
CA GLY A 60 12.61 -32.56 -9.66
C GLY A 60 11.42 -33.52 -9.77
N ASN A 61 10.72 -33.78 -8.67
CA ASN A 61 9.56 -34.68 -8.67
C ASN A 61 8.32 -34.03 -9.27
N PHE A 62 8.29 -32.69 -9.37
CA PHE A 62 7.16 -31.95 -9.90
C PHE A 62 7.22 -31.81 -11.42
N VAL A 63 8.10 -30.97 -11.94
CA VAL A 63 8.30 -30.73 -13.37
C VAL A 63 9.81 -30.79 -13.65
N THR A 64 10.22 -31.44 -14.74
CA THR A 64 11.59 -31.37 -15.23
C THR A 64 11.70 -30.26 -16.25
N LEU A 65 12.76 -29.44 -16.14
CA LEU A 65 13.04 -28.34 -17.03
C LEU A 65 14.17 -28.69 -17.99
N HIS A 66 13.99 -28.39 -19.28
CA HIS A 66 15.05 -28.50 -20.28
C HIS A 66 15.28 -27.16 -20.97
N LYS A 67 16.49 -26.63 -20.83
CA LYS A 67 16.94 -25.41 -21.52
C LYS A 67 17.84 -25.82 -22.68
N VAL A 68 17.39 -25.56 -23.89
CA VAL A 68 18.08 -25.98 -25.11
C VAL A 68 18.03 -24.84 -26.12
N ASP A 69 19.17 -24.37 -26.57
CA ASP A 69 19.30 -23.37 -27.67
C ASP A 69 18.45 -22.11 -27.39
N GLY A 70 18.48 -21.59 -26.16
CA GLY A 70 17.73 -20.42 -25.74
C GLY A 70 16.24 -20.68 -25.52
N LYS A 71 15.75 -21.91 -25.65
CA LYS A 71 14.37 -22.31 -25.42
C LYS A 71 14.23 -23.04 -24.11
N LEU A 72 13.07 -22.89 -23.48
CA LEU A 72 12.69 -23.60 -22.27
C LEU A 72 11.52 -24.56 -22.53
N TYR A 73 11.74 -25.82 -22.22
CA TYR A 73 10.72 -26.86 -22.28
C TYR A 73 10.37 -27.35 -20.87
N PHE A 74 9.06 -27.41 -20.59
CA PHE A 74 8.54 -28.13 -19.43
C PHE A 74 8.27 -29.59 -19.83
N GLU A 75 8.92 -30.52 -19.18
CA GLU A 75 8.53 -31.93 -19.14
C GLU A 75 7.61 -32.08 -17.95
N MET A 76 6.30 -32.06 -18.23
CA MET A 76 5.26 -32.09 -17.22
C MET A 76 4.62 -33.45 -17.15
N PRO A 77 4.66 -34.15 -16.00
CA PRO A 77 3.94 -35.42 -15.80
C PRO A 77 2.44 -35.23 -15.97
N VAL A 78 1.80 -36.18 -16.70
CA VAL A 78 0.36 -36.14 -17.00
C VAL A 78 -0.50 -36.09 -15.72
N LYS A 79 -0.03 -36.67 -14.61
CA LYS A 79 -0.70 -36.63 -13.31
C LYS A 79 -0.93 -35.24 -12.73
N TYR A 80 -0.20 -34.21 -13.20
CA TYR A 80 -0.35 -32.83 -12.75
C TYR A 80 -1.30 -31.98 -13.63
N LEU A 81 -1.90 -32.57 -14.66
CA LEU A 81 -3.01 -31.92 -15.35
C LEU A 81 -4.18 -31.72 -14.37
N ASN A 82 -4.85 -30.57 -14.50
CA ASN A 82 -5.94 -30.11 -13.61
C ASN A 82 -5.54 -29.85 -12.15
N ARG A 83 -4.26 -30.00 -11.77
CA ARG A 83 -3.78 -29.60 -10.45
C ARG A 83 -3.59 -28.08 -10.44
N GLU A 84 -3.93 -27.48 -9.30
CA GLU A 84 -3.82 -26.02 -9.11
C GLU A 84 -2.41 -25.63 -8.67
N MET A 85 -1.94 -24.50 -9.20
CA MET A 85 -0.57 -24.01 -9.04
C MET A 85 -0.56 -22.50 -8.87
N LEU A 86 0.48 -21.95 -8.24
CA LEU A 86 0.77 -20.53 -8.22
C LEU A 86 2.00 -20.23 -9.08
N LEU A 87 1.90 -19.22 -9.95
CA LEU A 87 3.02 -18.70 -10.72
C LEU A 87 3.29 -17.27 -10.30
N ALA A 88 4.45 -17.01 -9.71
CA ALA A 88 4.87 -15.70 -9.21
C ALA A 88 6.18 -15.23 -9.85
N SER A 89 6.43 -13.93 -9.85
CA SER A 89 7.67 -13.30 -10.31
C SER A 89 8.29 -12.46 -9.21
N THR A 90 9.56 -12.73 -8.87
CA THR A 90 10.36 -11.98 -7.89
C THR A 90 11.48 -11.26 -8.61
N ILE A 91 11.78 -10.02 -8.23
CA ILE A 91 12.93 -9.27 -8.73
C ILE A 91 14.18 -9.77 -7.99
N SER A 92 15.14 -10.35 -8.72
CA SER A 92 16.39 -10.88 -8.15
C SER A 92 17.54 -9.90 -8.25
N GLU A 93 17.67 -9.21 -9.40
CA GLU A 93 18.67 -8.19 -9.64
C GLU A 93 18.05 -7.09 -10.52
N ALA A 94 18.52 -5.86 -10.37
CA ALA A 94 18.08 -4.74 -11.19
C ALA A 94 19.25 -3.78 -11.46
N SER A 95 19.28 -3.21 -12.66
CA SER A 95 20.25 -2.16 -13.01
C SER A 95 19.89 -0.79 -12.42
N ASP A 96 18.66 -0.62 -11.94
CA ASP A 96 18.19 0.57 -11.22
C ASP A 96 17.32 0.16 -10.02
N ASN A 97 17.90 0.27 -8.84
CA ASN A 97 17.30 -0.16 -7.59
C ASN A 97 16.17 0.77 -7.10
N ASN A 98 16.11 2.00 -7.61
CA ASN A 98 15.01 2.93 -7.31
C ASN A 98 13.72 2.58 -8.07
N LEU A 99 13.86 1.95 -9.24
CA LEU A 99 12.72 1.49 -10.05
C LEU A 99 12.29 0.06 -9.66
N CYS A 100 13.22 -0.78 -9.24
CA CYS A 100 13.01 -2.22 -9.02
C CYS A 100 13.70 -2.68 -7.74
N ALA A 101 12.95 -2.79 -6.63
CA ALA A 101 13.50 -3.29 -5.37
C ALA A 101 13.75 -4.81 -5.43
N ILE A 102 14.96 -5.23 -5.05
CA ILE A 102 15.37 -6.63 -4.99
C ILE A 102 14.53 -7.38 -3.94
N GLY A 103 14.13 -8.61 -4.23
CA GLY A 103 13.28 -9.44 -3.38
C GLY A 103 11.79 -9.10 -3.47
N TYR A 104 11.42 -8.03 -4.18
CA TYR A 104 10.03 -7.62 -4.34
C TYR A 104 9.29 -8.41 -5.42
N LYS A 105 8.01 -8.64 -5.19
CA LYS A 105 7.09 -9.27 -6.15
C LYS A 105 6.04 -8.25 -6.58
N PRO A 106 6.23 -7.58 -7.72
CA PRO A 106 5.39 -6.43 -8.10
C PRO A 106 3.97 -6.80 -8.56
N LYS A 107 3.73 -8.09 -8.81
CA LYS A 107 2.42 -8.61 -9.24
C LYS A 107 1.95 -9.73 -8.32
N PRO A 108 0.63 -9.89 -8.15
CA PRO A 108 0.07 -11.02 -7.44
C PRO A 108 0.43 -12.35 -8.13
N PRO A 109 0.56 -13.45 -7.39
CA PRO A 109 0.70 -14.77 -7.99
C PRO A 109 -0.51 -15.10 -8.87
N MET A 110 -0.25 -15.65 -10.04
CA MET A 110 -1.29 -16.17 -10.90
C MET A 110 -1.72 -17.54 -10.37
N HIS A 111 -3.00 -17.70 -10.06
CA HIS A 111 -3.58 -18.99 -9.70
C HIS A 111 -3.98 -19.72 -10.98
N ILE A 112 -3.27 -20.77 -11.34
CA ILE A 112 -3.38 -21.43 -12.65
C ILE A 112 -3.53 -22.95 -12.55
N LYS A 113 -4.02 -23.54 -13.63
CA LYS A 113 -3.93 -24.98 -13.90
C LYS A 113 -3.70 -25.25 -15.39
N PHE A 114 -3.14 -26.42 -15.70
CA PHE A 114 -2.98 -26.88 -17.06
C PHE A 114 -4.05 -27.92 -17.40
N THR A 115 -4.72 -27.72 -18.54
CA THR A 115 -5.71 -28.66 -19.07
C THR A 115 -5.29 -29.10 -20.47
N LYS A 116 -5.74 -30.29 -20.91
CA LYS A 116 -5.34 -30.85 -22.21
C LYS A 116 -6.53 -31.06 -23.11
N THR A 117 -6.36 -30.72 -24.41
CA THR A 117 -7.29 -31.10 -25.50
C THR A 117 -6.44 -31.54 -26.68
N ASP A 118 -6.69 -32.75 -27.18
CA ASP A 118 -5.92 -33.37 -28.28
C ASP A 118 -4.41 -33.18 -28.18
N SER A 119 -3.85 -32.24 -28.97
CA SER A 119 -2.40 -31.94 -29.03
C SER A 119 -2.02 -30.62 -28.37
N THR A 120 -2.95 -30.00 -27.64
CA THR A 120 -2.75 -28.67 -27.05
C THR A 120 -2.93 -28.70 -25.55
N ILE A 121 -2.02 -28.05 -24.84
CA ILE A 121 -2.14 -27.77 -23.40
C ILE A 121 -2.59 -26.33 -23.25
N PHE A 122 -3.68 -26.12 -22.51
CA PHE A 122 -4.15 -24.79 -22.14
C PHE A 122 -3.76 -24.47 -20.71
N MET A 123 -3.16 -23.29 -20.50
CA MET A 123 -3.01 -22.67 -19.19
C MET A 123 -4.25 -21.85 -18.90
N ARG A 124 -4.91 -22.17 -17.81
CA ARG A 124 -6.13 -21.50 -17.36
C ARG A 124 -5.89 -20.79 -16.04
N GLU A 125 -6.47 -19.62 -15.88
CA GLU A 125 -6.56 -18.94 -14.59
C GLU A 125 -7.72 -19.56 -13.81
N VAL A 126 -7.47 -20.00 -12.58
CA VAL A 126 -8.51 -20.68 -11.77
C VAL A 126 -9.45 -19.63 -11.18
N ASN A 127 -10.73 -19.78 -11.43
CA ASN A 127 -11.77 -18.90 -10.89
C ASN A 127 -12.31 -19.46 -9.57
N VAL A 128 -11.97 -18.80 -8.45
CA VAL A 128 -12.40 -19.17 -7.10
C VAL A 128 -13.41 -18.14 -6.52
N SER A 129 -14.01 -17.32 -7.37
CA SER A 129 -14.90 -16.23 -6.94
C SER A 129 -16.28 -16.70 -6.49
N ALA A 130 -16.72 -17.89 -6.90
CA ALA A 130 -18.02 -18.42 -6.54
C ALA A 130 -17.90 -19.71 -5.74
N THR A 131 -18.77 -19.85 -4.73
CA THR A 131 -18.98 -21.07 -3.95
C THR A 131 -20.46 -21.38 -3.86
N TYR A 132 -20.80 -22.62 -3.57
CA TYR A 132 -22.18 -23.08 -3.43
C TYR A 132 -22.31 -24.06 -2.27
N ASN A 133 -23.54 -24.34 -1.88
CA ASN A 133 -23.82 -25.35 -0.86
C ASN A 133 -23.65 -26.74 -1.48
N GLU A 134 -22.77 -27.58 -0.96
CA GLU A 134 -22.47 -28.91 -1.47
C GLU A 134 -23.73 -29.84 -1.50
N ASN A 135 -24.72 -29.58 -0.64
CA ASN A 135 -25.99 -30.27 -0.63
C ASN A 135 -26.90 -29.95 -1.84
N GLU A 136 -26.59 -28.87 -2.57
CA GLU A 136 -27.31 -28.44 -3.78
C GLU A 136 -26.57 -28.92 -5.04
N SER A 137 -26.62 -30.21 -5.34
CA SER A 137 -25.87 -30.86 -6.43
C SER A 137 -26.07 -30.24 -7.81
N HIS A 138 -27.23 -29.66 -8.09
CA HIS A 138 -27.55 -28.95 -9.33
C HIS A 138 -26.74 -27.65 -9.47
N MET A 139 -26.35 -26.99 -8.36
CA MET A 139 -25.60 -25.77 -8.36
C MET A 139 -24.19 -25.96 -8.90
N LYS A 140 -23.58 -27.12 -8.68
CA LYS A 140 -22.25 -27.41 -9.22
C LYS A 140 -22.17 -27.18 -10.73
N THR A 141 -23.08 -27.75 -11.48
CA THR A 141 -23.08 -27.63 -12.95
C THR A 141 -23.35 -26.20 -13.41
N VAL A 142 -24.20 -25.47 -12.70
CA VAL A 142 -24.51 -24.07 -13.00
C VAL A 142 -23.29 -23.18 -12.74
N ILE A 143 -22.61 -23.38 -11.59
CA ILE A 143 -21.40 -22.62 -11.22
C ILE A 143 -20.28 -22.91 -12.21
N GLU A 144 -20.01 -24.17 -12.54
CA GLU A 144 -18.96 -24.53 -13.50
C GLU A 144 -19.17 -23.92 -14.90
N ARG A 145 -20.43 -23.72 -15.32
CA ARG A 145 -20.77 -23.06 -16.59
C ARG A 145 -20.66 -21.54 -16.51
N SER A 146 -21.04 -20.94 -15.38
CA SER A 146 -21.13 -19.49 -15.19
C SER A 146 -19.79 -18.85 -14.77
N PHE A 147 -18.91 -19.63 -14.12
CA PHE A 147 -17.62 -19.19 -13.58
C PHE A 147 -16.47 -20.03 -14.13
N MET A 148 -16.52 -20.29 -15.45
CA MET A 148 -15.49 -21.10 -16.13
C MET A 148 -14.11 -20.43 -16.04
N ASP A 149 -13.07 -21.26 -15.87
CA ASP A 149 -11.67 -20.81 -15.86
C ASP A 149 -11.26 -20.30 -17.24
N PRO A 150 -10.88 -19.03 -17.39
CA PRO A 150 -10.46 -18.48 -18.68
C PRO A 150 -9.13 -19.09 -19.15
N ILE A 151 -9.00 -19.30 -20.45
CA ILE A 151 -7.72 -19.67 -21.08
C ILE A 151 -6.86 -18.42 -21.20
N ILE A 152 -5.67 -18.42 -20.57
CA ILE A 152 -4.73 -17.31 -20.60
C ILE A 152 -3.52 -17.58 -21.49
N ASN A 153 -3.21 -18.85 -21.78
CA ASN A 153 -2.18 -19.24 -22.74
C ASN A 153 -2.45 -20.65 -23.30
N SER A 154 -1.79 -20.98 -24.42
CA SER A 154 -1.87 -22.28 -25.04
C SER A 154 -0.51 -22.75 -25.59
N PHE A 155 -0.22 -24.05 -25.43
CA PHE A 155 1.04 -24.65 -25.83
C PHE A 155 0.79 -25.90 -26.64
N LYS A 156 1.44 -26.04 -27.80
CA LYS A 156 1.43 -27.29 -28.54
C LYS A 156 2.32 -28.31 -27.84
N ILE A 157 1.85 -29.55 -27.72
CA ILE A 157 2.66 -30.64 -27.22
C ILE A 157 3.79 -30.90 -28.23
N TYR A 158 5.04 -30.67 -27.81
CA TYR A 158 6.21 -30.92 -28.66
C TYR A 158 6.42 -32.45 -28.90
N CYS A 159 6.41 -33.22 -27.81
CA CYS A 159 6.41 -34.70 -27.81
C CYS A 159 6.02 -35.20 -26.42
N TYR A 160 5.85 -36.53 -26.32
CA TYR A 160 5.79 -37.25 -25.06
C TYR A 160 7.15 -37.83 -24.72
N THR A 161 7.40 -38.12 -23.45
CA THR A 161 8.52 -38.97 -22.98
C THR A 161 8.39 -40.36 -23.57
N ASN A 162 9.47 -41.13 -23.60
CA ASN A 162 9.47 -42.46 -24.22
C ASN A 162 8.50 -43.47 -23.52
N ASP A 163 8.20 -43.22 -22.23
CA ASP A 163 7.21 -43.96 -21.43
C ASP A 163 5.79 -43.39 -21.50
N SER A 164 5.64 -42.23 -22.18
CA SER A 164 4.38 -41.51 -22.30
C SER A 164 3.76 -41.00 -20.98
N LEU A 165 4.53 -41.00 -19.87
CA LEU A 165 4.06 -40.52 -18.57
C LEU A 165 4.12 -38.98 -18.42
N ALA A 166 4.88 -38.32 -19.27
CA ALA A 166 4.97 -36.86 -19.32
C ALA A 166 4.92 -36.33 -20.76
N PHE A 167 4.56 -35.06 -20.91
CA PHE A 167 4.60 -34.34 -22.19
C PHE A 167 5.53 -33.12 -22.08
N LEU A 168 6.09 -32.75 -23.23
CA LEU A 168 6.95 -31.58 -23.36
C LEU A 168 6.21 -30.45 -24.06
N ILE A 169 6.28 -29.24 -23.52
CA ILE A 169 5.77 -27.99 -24.08
C ILE A 169 6.84 -26.91 -24.07
N ASP A 170 6.92 -26.11 -25.12
CA ASP A 170 7.79 -24.91 -25.20
C ASP A 170 7.10 -23.76 -24.45
N VAL A 171 7.66 -23.36 -23.33
CA VAL A 171 7.14 -22.29 -22.44
C VAL A 171 8.03 -21.04 -22.47
N THR A 172 8.97 -20.94 -23.39
CA THR A 172 9.99 -19.86 -23.45
C THR A 172 9.38 -18.47 -23.32
N SER A 173 8.30 -18.21 -24.07
CA SER A 173 7.65 -16.89 -24.08
C SER A 173 7.05 -16.46 -22.73
N MET A 174 6.74 -17.42 -21.85
CA MET A 174 6.27 -17.10 -20.50
C MET A 174 7.39 -16.57 -19.60
N PHE A 175 8.64 -16.91 -19.90
CA PHE A 175 9.77 -16.57 -19.04
C PHE A 175 10.67 -15.47 -19.64
N THR A 176 10.70 -15.33 -20.96
CA THR A 176 11.49 -14.29 -21.64
C THR A 176 10.61 -13.24 -22.34
N GLY A 177 9.28 -13.41 -22.34
CA GLY A 177 8.35 -12.49 -23.00
C GLY A 177 7.76 -11.44 -22.05
N ASN A 178 7.09 -10.45 -22.65
CA ASN A 178 6.36 -9.42 -21.93
C ASN A 178 5.00 -9.95 -21.45
N VAL A 179 5.02 -10.66 -20.32
CA VAL A 179 3.79 -11.16 -19.68
C VAL A 179 3.38 -10.16 -18.61
N GLU A 180 2.31 -9.39 -18.85
CA GLU A 180 1.86 -8.29 -17.99
C GLU A 180 1.66 -8.72 -16.52
N LYS A 181 1.03 -9.88 -16.30
CA LYS A 181 0.80 -10.44 -14.95
C LYS A 181 2.08 -10.93 -14.25
N LEU A 182 3.22 -10.95 -14.92
CA LEU A 182 4.53 -11.35 -14.38
C LEU A 182 5.58 -10.24 -14.58
N ALA A 183 5.18 -9.08 -15.05
CA ALA A 183 6.11 -8.00 -15.38
C ALA A 183 6.77 -7.44 -14.10
N PRO A 184 8.11 -7.35 -14.06
CA PRO A 184 8.83 -6.77 -12.93
C PRO A 184 8.69 -5.24 -12.87
N VAL A 185 8.35 -4.62 -13.99
CA VAL A 185 8.14 -3.17 -14.10
C VAL A 185 6.74 -2.92 -14.64
N SER A 186 6.03 -1.94 -14.06
CA SER A 186 4.72 -1.51 -14.52
C SER A 186 4.78 -0.06 -14.95
N ASN A 187 4.00 0.28 -15.98
CA ASN A 187 3.74 1.69 -16.26
C ASN A 187 2.99 2.30 -15.07
N SER A 188 3.39 3.48 -14.66
CA SER A 188 2.72 4.24 -13.62
C SER A 188 2.36 5.62 -14.14
N GLY A 189 1.22 6.13 -13.71
CA GLY A 189 0.83 7.54 -13.84
C GLY A 189 0.94 8.22 -12.48
N GLY A 190 0.83 9.54 -12.45
CA GLY A 190 0.93 10.36 -11.24
C GLY A 190 1.93 11.49 -11.47
N THR A 191 2.47 12.05 -10.38
CA THR A 191 3.47 13.12 -10.46
C THR A 191 4.69 12.72 -11.30
N VAL A 192 5.10 11.44 -11.19
CA VAL A 192 6.13 10.85 -12.04
C VAL A 192 5.46 9.76 -12.87
N GLU A 193 5.30 10.01 -14.15
CA GLU A 193 4.87 9.02 -15.13
C GLU A 193 6.04 8.15 -15.54
N ILE A 194 5.94 6.84 -15.35
CA ILE A 194 6.93 5.86 -15.81
C ILE A 194 6.32 5.06 -16.95
N THR A 195 6.98 5.08 -18.09
CA THR A 195 6.67 4.22 -19.23
C THR A 195 7.83 3.27 -19.46
N ALA A 196 7.59 1.96 -19.29
CA ALA A 196 8.56 0.91 -19.54
C ALA A 196 8.18 0.13 -20.82
N THR A 197 9.00 0.26 -21.85
CA THR A 197 8.83 -0.45 -23.11
C THR A 197 9.72 -1.69 -23.11
N PHE A 198 9.11 -2.85 -23.29
CA PHE A 198 9.83 -4.13 -23.29
C PHE A 198 10.69 -4.30 -24.54
N ASN A 199 11.93 -4.81 -24.35
CA ASN A 199 12.89 -5.13 -25.41
C ASN A 199 13.14 -6.64 -25.45
N SER A 200 12.57 -7.31 -26.43
CA SER A 200 12.68 -8.76 -26.58
C SER A 200 14.09 -9.24 -26.94
N SER A 201 14.87 -8.43 -27.66
CA SER A 201 16.21 -8.83 -28.10
C SER A 201 17.24 -8.89 -26.94
N GLY A 202 16.98 -8.12 -25.86
CA GLY A 202 17.77 -8.14 -24.64
C GLY A 202 17.23 -9.06 -23.55
N SER A 203 16.18 -9.84 -23.83
CA SER A 203 15.51 -10.68 -22.83
C SER A 203 15.82 -12.15 -23.09
N ILE A 204 16.51 -12.78 -22.13
CA ILE A 204 17.07 -14.15 -22.27
C ILE A 204 16.86 -14.98 -21.01
N LEU A 205 16.85 -16.31 -21.18
CA LEU A 205 16.90 -17.27 -20.05
C LEU A 205 18.29 -17.27 -19.43
N ASP A 206 18.34 -17.32 -18.10
CA ASP A 206 19.58 -17.42 -17.32
C ASP A 206 19.68 -18.80 -16.67
N ASP A 207 19.06 -19.05 -15.53
CA ASP A 207 19.19 -20.26 -14.73
C ASP A 207 17.84 -20.99 -14.57
N ILE A 208 17.91 -22.30 -14.39
CA ILE A 208 16.73 -23.15 -14.16
C ILE A 208 16.98 -24.10 -12.99
N LYS A 209 16.02 -24.21 -12.05
CA LYS A 209 16.05 -25.17 -10.95
C LYS A 209 14.70 -25.88 -10.83
N ALA A 210 14.71 -27.16 -10.47
CA ALA A 210 13.52 -27.97 -10.24
C ALA A 210 13.60 -28.67 -8.89
N PHE A 211 12.46 -28.69 -8.18
CA PHE A 211 12.31 -29.23 -6.82
C PHE A 211 11.12 -30.20 -6.76
N ASP A 212 10.79 -30.67 -5.57
CA ASP A 212 9.72 -31.67 -5.39
C ASP A 212 8.31 -31.09 -5.62
N ASP A 213 8.11 -29.82 -5.32
CA ASP A 213 6.81 -29.13 -5.36
C ASP A 213 6.84 -27.81 -6.16
N ASN A 214 7.98 -27.41 -6.66
CA ASN A 214 8.11 -26.18 -7.42
C ASN A 214 9.26 -26.21 -8.43
N VAL A 215 9.23 -25.27 -9.37
CA VAL A 215 10.35 -24.97 -10.28
C VAL A 215 10.60 -23.48 -10.31
N THR A 216 11.86 -23.07 -10.47
CA THR A 216 12.28 -21.70 -10.65
C THR A 216 12.99 -21.50 -11.97
N VAL A 217 12.72 -20.40 -12.62
CA VAL A 217 13.38 -19.98 -13.87
C VAL A 217 13.81 -18.55 -13.72
N LYS A 218 15.11 -18.29 -13.86
CA LYS A 218 15.69 -16.95 -13.88
C LYS A 218 15.84 -16.46 -15.30
N SER A 219 15.48 -15.21 -15.53
CA SER A 219 15.57 -14.57 -16.84
C SER A 219 16.01 -13.12 -16.71
N TYR A 220 16.87 -12.66 -17.60
CA TYR A 220 17.08 -11.24 -17.83
C TYR A 220 15.95 -10.72 -18.67
N LEU A 221 15.34 -9.63 -18.25
CA LEU A 221 14.28 -8.90 -18.96
C LEU A 221 14.75 -7.48 -19.18
N SER A 222 14.74 -7.04 -20.44
CA SER A 222 15.23 -5.74 -20.84
C SER A 222 14.07 -4.79 -21.15
N TYR A 223 14.21 -3.55 -20.73
CA TYR A 223 13.25 -2.47 -20.93
C TYR A 223 13.96 -1.19 -21.34
N SER A 224 13.21 -0.31 -22.00
CA SER A 224 13.58 1.09 -22.21
C SER A 224 12.62 1.94 -21.38
N VAL A 225 13.14 2.73 -20.43
CA VAL A 225 12.32 3.49 -19.47
C VAL A 225 12.36 4.98 -19.79
N THR A 226 11.17 5.56 -19.87
CA THR A 226 10.98 7.01 -19.92
C THR A 226 10.25 7.43 -18.66
N ALA A 227 10.79 8.41 -17.95
CA ALA A 227 10.16 9.00 -16.78
C ALA A 227 9.94 10.50 -17.00
N LYS A 228 8.71 10.97 -16.71
CA LYS A 228 8.33 12.38 -16.80
C LYS A 228 7.76 12.83 -15.46
N MET A 229 8.10 14.03 -15.02
CA MET A 229 7.45 14.68 -13.89
C MET A 229 6.37 15.63 -14.43
N LEU A 230 5.16 15.52 -13.89
CA LEU A 230 3.99 16.33 -14.28
C LEU A 230 3.66 16.26 -15.79
N GLY A 231 3.99 15.15 -16.44
CA GLY A 231 3.79 14.99 -17.89
C GLY A 231 4.68 15.89 -18.77
N ILE A 232 5.40 16.85 -18.19
CA ILE A 232 6.13 17.91 -18.91
C ILE A 232 7.64 17.78 -18.75
N LEU A 233 8.15 17.63 -17.51
CA LEU A 233 9.57 17.58 -17.25
C LEU A 233 10.13 16.17 -17.47
N LEU A 234 10.97 16.02 -18.49
CA LEU A 234 11.61 14.75 -18.79
C LEU A 234 12.73 14.44 -17.79
N LEU A 235 12.56 13.44 -16.92
CA LEU A 235 13.56 12.98 -15.97
C LEU A 235 14.48 11.92 -16.55
N LYS A 236 13.91 10.96 -17.31
CA LYS A 236 14.63 9.89 -18.01
C LYS A 236 14.06 9.74 -19.42
N ARG A 237 14.90 9.49 -20.41
CA ARG A 237 14.48 9.31 -21.79
C ARG A 237 15.07 8.04 -22.40
N ASN A 238 14.22 7.03 -22.58
CA ASN A 238 14.61 5.75 -23.20
C ASN A 238 15.86 5.13 -22.55
N GLU A 239 15.97 5.28 -21.21
CA GLU A 239 17.09 4.71 -20.46
C GLU A 239 17.00 3.19 -20.41
N PRO A 240 18.09 2.45 -20.63
CA PRO A 240 18.06 1.01 -20.55
C PRO A 240 17.89 0.55 -19.10
N LEU A 241 16.94 -0.36 -18.88
CA LEU A 241 16.73 -1.03 -17.61
C LEU A 241 16.77 -2.53 -17.83
N THR A 242 17.65 -3.22 -17.13
CA THR A 242 17.72 -4.69 -17.10
C THR A 242 17.30 -5.18 -15.73
N VAL A 243 16.38 -6.12 -15.71
CA VAL A 243 15.90 -6.78 -14.49
C VAL A 243 16.10 -8.28 -14.63
N LYS A 244 16.74 -8.91 -13.66
CA LYS A 244 16.75 -10.36 -13.51
C LYS A 244 15.57 -10.76 -12.66
N ALA A 245 14.65 -11.52 -13.21
CA ALA A 245 13.45 -11.99 -12.53
C ALA A 245 13.51 -13.50 -12.29
N THR A 246 13.23 -13.93 -11.07
CA THR A 246 12.98 -15.32 -10.72
C THR A 246 11.49 -15.59 -10.78
N ARG A 247 11.07 -16.47 -11.67
CA ARG A 247 9.66 -16.90 -11.78
C ARG A 247 9.52 -18.30 -11.20
N THR A 248 8.68 -18.44 -10.18
CA THR A 248 8.43 -19.70 -9.47
C THR A 248 7.06 -20.23 -9.84
N LEU A 249 6.98 -21.46 -10.34
CA LEU A 249 5.76 -22.25 -10.45
C LEU A 249 5.70 -23.22 -9.27
N LEU A 250 4.73 -23.02 -8.37
CA LEU A 250 4.54 -23.80 -7.15
C LEU A 250 3.27 -24.65 -7.26
N LEU A 251 3.38 -25.95 -7.00
CA LEU A 251 2.23 -26.85 -6.89
C LEU A 251 1.50 -26.62 -5.56
N LEU A 252 0.22 -26.28 -5.63
CA LEU A 252 -0.60 -26.13 -4.42
C LEU A 252 -0.97 -27.51 -3.82
N PRO A 253 -1.00 -27.63 -2.49
CA PRO A 253 -1.41 -28.86 -1.83
C PRO A 253 -2.88 -29.18 -2.12
N GLU A 254 -3.20 -30.47 -2.17
CA GLU A 254 -4.60 -30.95 -2.27
C GLU A 254 -5.35 -30.71 -0.96
N GLU A 255 -4.69 -30.98 0.16
CA GLU A 255 -5.20 -30.66 1.48
C GLU A 255 -5.11 -29.15 1.72
N LYS A 256 -6.25 -28.48 1.67
CA LYS A 256 -6.37 -27.04 1.84
C LYS A 256 -6.33 -26.65 3.32
N MET A 257 -5.75 -25.50 3.62
CA MET A 257 -5.90 -24.89 4.95
C MET A 257 -7.38 -24.66 5.25
N HIS A 258 -7.81 -24.89 6.49
CA HIS A 258 -9.14 -24.51 6.96
C HIS A 258 -9.32 -22.97 6.86
N PRO A 259 -10.19 -22.47 5.97
CA PRO A 259 -10.34 -21.02 5.77
C PRO A 259 -11.11 -20.39 6.94
N ARG A 260 -10.85 -19.10 7.20
CA ARG A 260 -11.55 -18.33 8.23
C ARG A 260 -12.28 -17.15 7.60
N ILE A 261 -13.61 -17.11 7.78
CA ILE A 261 -14.46 -16.01 7.30
C ILE A 261 -14.12 -14.76 8.11
N SER A 262 -13.89 -13.65 7.43
CA SER A 262 -13.46 -12.40 8.05
C SER A 262 -14.60 -11.66 8.78
N ASP A 263 -14.22 -10.82 9.75
CA ASP A 263 -15.10 -9.85 10.39
C ASP A 263 -14.54 -8.44 10.17
N SER A 264 -15.37 -7.51 9.70
CA SER A 264 -14.95 -6.13 9.38
C SER A 264 -14.55 -5.30 10.60
N ARG A 265 -14.86 -5.77 11.80
CA ARG A 265 -14.50 -5.12 13.08
C ARG A 265 -13.04 -5.38 13.49
N LEU A 266 -12.32 -6.20 12.72
CA LEU A 266 -10.90 -6.51 12.94
C LEU A 266 -10.04 -6.06 11.76
N GLY A 267 -8.85 -5.56 12.06
CA GLY A 267 -7.84 -5.17 11.08
C GLY A 267 -7.04 -6.36 10.58
N VAL A 268 -7.60 -7.13 9.67
CA VAL A 268 -6.94 -8.29 9.07
C VAL A 268 -6.96 -8.21 7.54
N PHE A 269 -5.89 -8.70 6.90
CA PHE A 269 -5.84 -8.80 5.45
C PHE A 269 -6.83 -9.84 4.93
N LEU A 270 -7.36 -9.60 3.72
CA LEU A 270 -8.49 -10.32 3.16
C LEU A 270 -8.16 -10.90 1.79
N THR A 271 -8.80 -12.03 1.45
CA THR A 271 -8.86 -12.49 0.06
C THR A 271 -9.79 -11.60 -0.77
N ASN A 272 -9.81 -11.82 -2.10
CA ASN A 272 -10.90 -11.30 -2.94
C ASN A 272 -12.26 -11.76 -2.40
N ALA A 273 -13.27 -10.90 -2.57
CA ALA A 273 -14.65 -11.25 -2.23
C ALA A 273 -15.08 -12.50 -3.00
N LYS A 274 -15.71 -13.42 -2.28
CA LYS A 274 -16.32 -14.64 -2.81
C LYS A 274 -17.83 -14.50 -2.76
N GLN A 275 -18.50 -15.04 -3.76
CA GLN A 275 -19.94 -15.10 -3.85
C GLN A 275 -20.41 -16.48 -3.41
N HIS A 276 -21.22 -16.55 -2.36
CA HIS A 276 -21.91 -17.79 -1.99
C HIS A 276 -23.29 -17.79 -2.62
N ILE A 277 -23.53 -18.75 -3.50
CA ILE A 277 -24.75 -18.91 -4.27
C ILE A 277 -25.50 -20.11 -3.72
N SER A 278 -26.69 -19.89 -3.17
CA SER A 278 -27.54 -20.90 -2.57
C SER A 278 -29.00 -20.51 -2.74
N THR A 279 -29.89 -21.51 -2.77
CA THR A 279 -31.34 -21.30 -2.76
C THR A 279 -31.90 -21.08 -1.37
N ASP A 280 -31.09 -21.19 -0.32
CA ASP A 280 -31.47 -20.90 1.07
C ASP A 280 -31.62 -19.39 1.35
N GLN A 281 -31.23 -18.53 0.41
CA GLN A 281 -31.20 -17.08 0.54
C GLN A 281 -31.83 -16.42 -0.68
N ASP A 282 -32.55 -15.31 -0.47
CA ASP A 282 -33.14 -14.53 -1.56
C ASP A 282 -32.11 -13.72 -2.38
N LYS A 283 -30.85 -13.77 -2.02
CA LYS A 283 -29.75 -13.09 -2.70
C LYS A 283 -28.41 -13.81 -2.56
N ILE A 284 -27.52 -13.55 -3.50
CA ILE A 284 -26.12 -14.00 -3.41
C ILE A 284 -25.44 -13.30 -2.21
N GLN A 285 -24.79 -14.10 -1.37
CA GLN A 285 -24.01 -13.58 -0.25
C GLN A 285 -22.57 -13.35 -0.66
N SER A 286 -22.03 -12.17 -0.35
CA SER A 286 -20.59 -11.90 -0.51
C SER A 286 -19.88 -12.02 0.84
N TYR A 287 -18.72 -12.67 0.84
CA TYR A 287 -17.86 -12.80 2.00
C TYR A 287 -16.39 -12.79 1.59
N THR A 288 -15.50 -12.56 2.55
CA THR A 288 -14.05 -12.58 2.36
C THR A 288 -13.45 -13.53 3.39
N LEU A 289 -12.25 -14.03 3.09
CA LEU A 289 -11.49 -14.85 4.02
C LEU A 289 -10.33 -14.04 4.59
N ALA A 290 -10.07 -14.18 5.88
CA ALA A 290 -8.89 -13.61 6.52
C ALA A 290 -7.63 -14.34 6.01
N THR A 291 -6.57 -13.58 5.72
CA THR A 291 -5.29 -14.18 5.35
C THR A 291 -4.48 -14.50 6.59
N ARG A 292 -3.92 -15.71 6.65
CA ARG A 292 -3.11 -16.18 7.78
C ARG A 292 -2.24 -17.36 7.38
N TRP A 293 -1.23 -17.68 8.17
CA TRP A 293 -0.44 -18.89 8.02
C TRP A 293 -1.25 -20.13 8.45
N LYS A 294 -0.98 -21.26 7.81
CA LYS A 294 -1.46 -22.57 8.30
C LYS A 294 -0.65 -22.92 9.54
N LEU A 295 -1.26 -22.81 10.72
CA LEU A 295 -0.65 -23.11 12.01
C LEU A 295 -1.49 -24.13 12.76
N GLU A 296 -0.98 -25.35 12.89
CA GLU A 296 -1.66 -26.51 13.51
C GLU A 296 -0.79 -27.05 14.64
N PRO A 297 -1.36 -27.37 15.81
CA PRO A 297 -0.60 -27.96 16.91
C PRO A 297 0.00 -29.32 16.52
N LYS A 298 1.29 -29.52 16.82
CA LYS A 298 1.97 -30.79 16.59
C LYS A 298 1.39 -31.91 17.47
N ASP A 299 0.92 -31.56 18.66
CA ASP A 299 0.20 -32.42 19.59
C ASP A 299 -1.12 -31.74 20.00
N MET A 300 -2.21 -32.12 19.34
CA MET A 300 -3.53 -31.56 19.59
C MET A 300 -4.07 -31.91 20.99
N GLU A 301 -3.73 -33.06 21.53
CA GLU A 301 -4.21 -33.47 22.87
C GLU A 301 -3.49 -32.70 23.98
N ALA A 302 -2.17 -32.49 23.85
CA ALA A 302 -1.44 -31.58 24.75
C ALA A 302 -1.96 -30.14 24.64
N TYR A 303 -2.23 -29.68 23.43
CA TYR A 303 -2.83 -28.34 23.20
C TYR A 303 -4.19 -28.19 23.92
N LYS A 304 -5.08 -29.17 23.80
CA LYS A 304 -6.38 -29.17 24.48
C LYS A 304 -6.26 -29.16 26.03
N ARG A 305 -5.19 -29.71 26.58
CA ARG A 305 -4.88 -29.66 28.03
C ARG A 305 -4.32 -28.31 28.46
N GLY A 306 -4.10 -27.36 27.54
CA GLY A 306 -3.54 -26.03 27.81
C GLY A 306 -2.01 -26.01 27.90
N GLU A 307 -1.33 -27.04 27.42
CA GLU A 307 0.13 -27.09 27.34
C GLU A 307 0.64 -26.29 26.14
N LEU A 308 1.83 -25.66 26.28
CA LEU A 308 2.50 -25.01 25.14
C LEU A 308 3.08 -26.08 24.20
N VAL A 309 2.62 -26.06 22.95
CA VAL A 309 3.04 -27.01 21.92
C VAL A 309 3.71 -26.29 20.74
N GLU A 310 4.60 -26.99 20.05
CA GLU A 310 5.13 -26.51 18.78
C GLU A 310 4.08 -26.67 17.67
N PRO A 311 4.07 -25.81 16.64
CA PRO A 311 3.28 -26.07 15.44
C PRO A 311 3.89 -27.22 14.62
N VAL A 312 3.05 -27.87 13.80
CA VAL A 312 3.51 -28.86 12.82
C VAL A 312 4.53 -28.24 11.86
N LYS A 313 4.26 -27.01 11.41
CA LYS A 313 5.16 -26.22 10.57
C LYS A 313 5.25 -24.81 11.16
N PRO A 314 6.42 -24.39 11.67
CA PRO A 314 6.62 -23.03 12.13
C PRO A 314 6.63 -22.02 10.97
N ILE A 315 6.39 -20.77 11.30
CA ILE A 315 6.54 -19.62 10.39
C ILE A 315 8.03 -19.24 10.40
N VAL A 316 8.73 -19.51 9.30
CA VAL A 316 10.19 -19.31 9.24
C VAL A 316 10.52 -18.14 8.34
N TYR A 317 11.32 -17.21 8.85
CA TYR A 317 11.93 -16.13 8.07
C TYR A 317 13.43 -16.34 7.98
N TYR A 318 13.98 -16.17 6.78
CA TYR A 318 15.40 -16.21 6.52
C TYR A 318 15.98 -14.78 6.49
N LEU A 319 16.94 -14.52 7.37
CA LEU A 319 17.57 -13.21 7.48
C LEU A 319 18.71 -13.07 6.46
N ASP A 320 18.62 -12.03 5.63
CA ASP A 320 19.59 -11.71 4.60
C ASP A 320 20.97 -11.39 5.22
N ASP A 321 22.01 -12.02 4.72
CA ASP A 321 23.39 -11.81 5.17
C ASP A 321 23.99 -10.47 4.71
N ALA A 322 23.33 -9.78 3.77
CA ALA A 322 23.69 -8.44 3.32
C ALA A 322 23.39 -7.32 4.34
N PHE A 323 22.63 -7.60 5.41
CA PHE A 323 22.38 -6.60 6.45
C PHE A 323 23.67 -6.12 7.11
N PRO A 324 23.78 -4.80 7.42
CA PRO A 324 24.82 -4.32 8.34
C PRO A 324 24.83 -5.15 9.63
N GLU A 325 25.99 -5.50 10.14
CA GLU A 325 26.10 -6.43 11.28
C GLU A 325 25.31 -5.95 12.52
N ALA A 326 25.38 -4.65 12.81
CA ALA A 326 24.63 -4.03 13.92
C ALA A 326 23.10 -4.12 13.79
N TRP A 327 22.56 -4.37 12.59
CA TRP A 327 21.13 -4.45 12.36
C TRP A 327 20.57 -5.87 12.45
N LYS A 328 21.42 -6.90 12.30
CA LYS A 328 20.97 -8.31 12.25
C LYS A 328 20.23 -8.72 13.52
N GLU A 329 20.82 -8.45 14.68
CA GLU A 329 20.22 -8.84 15.95
C GLU A 329 18.91 -8.10 16.28
N PRO A 330 18.78 -6.77 16.05
CA PRO A 330 17.49 -6.08 16.09
C PRO A 330 16.42 -6.69 15.17
N MET A 331 16.77 -7.04 13.92
CA MET A 331 15.85 -7.72 13.02
C MET A 331 15.36 -9.05 13.58
N ARG A 332 16.26 -9.84 14.18
CA ARG A 332 15.93 -11.12 14.80
C ARG A 332 15.00 -10.93 16.00
N ARG A 333 15.36 -10.06 16.93
CA ARG A 333 14.57 -9.81 18.15
C ARG A 333 13.16 -9.28 17.85
N GLY A 334 13.05 -8.29 16.96
CA GLY A 334 11.75 -7.73 16.56
C GLY A 334 10.84 -8.75 15.90
N THR A 335 11.41 -9.65 15.07
CA THR A 335 10.66 -10.75 14.45
C THR A 335 10.17 -11.76 15.49
N LEU A 336 11.06 -12.22 16.37
CA LEU A 336 10.75 -13.23 17.38
C LEU A 336 9.80 -12.73 18.47
N ARG A 337 9.64 -11.42 18.62
CA ARG A 337 8.74 -10.76 19.56
C ARG A 337 7.31 -11.29 19.49
N TRP A 338 6.83 -11.64 18.29
CA TRP A 338 5.49 -12.18 18.06
C TRP A 338 5.23 -13.52 18.73
N ASN A 339 6.28 -14.29 19.09
CA ASN A 339 6.09 -15.53 19.85
C ASN A 339 5.35 -15.29 21.19
N LYS A 340 5.49 -14.12 21.81
CA LYS A 340 4.74 -13.76 23.03
C LYS A 340 3.22 -13.82 22.81
N ALA A 341 2.73 -13.39 21.65
CA ALA A 341 1.31 -13.45 21.32
C ALA A 341 0.87 -14.89 21.00
N PHE A 342 1.72 -15.66 20.34
CA PHE A 342 1.46 -17.07 20.03
C PHE A 342 1.47 -17.96 21.30
N GLU A 343 2.33 -17.69 22.26
CA GLU A 343 2.36 -18.40 23.54
C GLU A 343 1.07 -18.22 24.33
N LYS A 344 0.42 -17.05 24.26
CA LYS A 344 -0.88 -16.80 24.88
C LYS A 344 -2.01 -17.66 24.31
N ILE A 345 -1.83 -18.18 23.12
CA ILE A 345 -2.79 -19.06 22.46
C ILE A 345 -2.31 -20.51 22.38
N GLY A 346 -1.27 -20.86 23.15
CA GLY A 346 -0.81 -22.24 23.33
C GLY A 346 0.30 -22.72 22.38
N PHE A 347 0.89 -21.84 21.55
CA PHE A 347 2.00 -22.19 20.67
C PHE A 347 3.34 -21.67 21.18
N LYS A 348 4.36 -22.52 21.27
CA LYS A 348 5.75 -22.10 21.44
C LYS A 348 6.52 -22.20 20.12
N ASN A 349 7.53 -21.35 19.94
CA ASN A 349 8.38 -21.33 18.74
C ASN A 349 7.59 -21.25 17.42
N ALA A 350 6.45 -20.56 17.43
CA ALA A 350 5.60 -20.40 16.26
C ALA A 350 6.29 -19.62 15.15
N VAL A 351 7.07 -18.60 15.51
CA VAL A 351 7.87 -17.78 14.59
C VAL A 351 9.35 -18.08 14.82
N GLN A 352 10.08 -18.31 13.74
CA GLN A 352 11.51 -18.61 13.77
C GLN A 352 12.26 -17.72 12.78
N VAL A 353 13.52 -17.37 13.11
CA VAL A 353 14.44 -16.64 12.25
C VAL A 353 15.69 -17.46 12.06
N LEU A 354 16.00 -17.78 10.82
CA LEU A 354 17.19 -18.50 10.41
C LEU A 354 18.07 -17.61 9.53
N ASP A 355 19.38 -17.83 9.56
CA ASP A 355 20.29 -17.17 8.63
C ASP A 355 20.17 -17.81 7.23
N PHE A 356 20.54 -17.08 6.18
CA PHE A 356 20.67 -17.67 4.84
C PHE A 356 21.62 -18.85 4.87
N PRO A 357 21.17 -20.06 4.45
CA PRO A 357 22.02 -21.23 4.44
C PRO A 357 23.11 -21.06 3.35
N LYS A 358 24.37 -20.99 3.80
CA LYS A 358 25.52 -20.74 2.90
C LYS A 358 25.91 -21.97 2.07
N ASP A 359 25.63 -23.15 2.59
CA ASP A 359 26.08 -24.43 2.01
C ASP A 359 24.95 -25.22 1.33
N ASP A 360 23.73 -24.65 1.22
CA ASP A 360 22.62 -25.29 0.53
C ASP A 360 22.50 -24.76 -0.91
N PRO A 361 22.92 -25.50 -1.92
CA PRO A 361 22.80 -25.07 -3.33
C PRO A 361 21.34 -24.95 -3.81
N ASN A 362 20.39 -25.50 -3.05
CA ASN A 362 18.97 -25.45 -3.37
C ASN A 362 18.27 -24.24 -2.79
N PHE A 363 18.88 -23.56 -1.81
CA PHE A 363 18.32 -22.34 -1.26
C PHE A 363 18.37 -21.21 -2.31
N ASP A 364 17.24 -20.55 -2.50
CA ASP A 364 17.12 -19.37 -3.34
C ASP A 364 16.16 -18.41 -2.64
N PRO A 365 16.62 -17.26 -2.12
CA PRO A 365 15.77 -16.31 -1.40
C PRO A 365 14.66 -15.72 -2.27
N ASP A 366 14.74 -15.87 -3.59
CA ASP A 366 13.73 -15.40 -4.54
C ASP A 366 12.67 -16.47 -4.87
N ASN A 367 12.89 -17.72 -4.41
CA ASN A 367 11.92 -18.80 -4.56
C ASN A 367 10.69 -18.52 -3.65
N LEU A 368 9.49 -18.71 -4.18
CA LEU A 368 8.23 -18.51 -3.47
C LEU A 368 8.11 -19.36 -2.17
N LYS A 369 8.92 -20.39 -2.02
CA LYS A 369 8.93 -21.27 -0.85
C LYS A 369 9.59 -20.66 0.39
N TYR A 370 10.48 -19.66 0.23
CA TYR A 370 11.25 -19.08 1.32
C TYR A 370 10.80 -17.66 1.63
N SER A 371 10.38 -17.44 2.87
CA SER A 371 10.07 -16.09 3.37
C SER A 371 11.35 -15.45 3.91
N CYS A 372 11.66 -14.24 3.41
CA CYS A 372 12.94 -13.61 3.70
C CYS A 372 12.77 -12.20 4.27
N ILE A 373 13.66 -11.81 5.17
CA ILE A 373 13.87 -10.42 5.59
C ILE A 373 15.05 -9.92 4.77
N ARG A 374 14.82 -8.99 3.83
CA ARG A 374 15.75 -8.55 2.81
C ARG A 374 16.26 -7.13 3.07
N TYR A 375 17.57 -6.94 2.89
CA TYR A 375 18.19 -5.62 2.89
C TYR A 375 18.32 -5.08 1.46
N VAL A 376 17.89 -3.83 1.24
CA VAL A 376 17.98 -3.17 -0.07
C VAL A 376 18.73 -1.85 0.07
N PRO A 377 19.93 -1.70 -0.53
CA PRO A 377 20.76 -0.49 -0.46
C PRO A 377 20.22 0.61 -1.40
N ALA A 378 18.99 1.08 -1.14
CA ALA A 378 18.36 2.15 -1.89
C ALA A 378 18.05 3.35 -0.98
N ALA A 379 18.08 4.56 -1.55
CA ALA A 379 17.75 5.80 -0.86
C ALA A 379 16.22 5.96 -0.71
N ILE A 380 15.55 4.95 -0.15
CA ILE A 380 14.12 4.90 0.11
C ILE A 380 13.92 4.86 1.62
N THR A 381 13.21 5.85 2.15
CA THR A 381 12.90 6.00 3.57
C THR A 381 11.70 5.14 3.95
N ASN A 382 11.81 3.81 3.84
CA ASN A 382 10.71 2.89 4.10
C ASN A 382 11.15 1.47 4.50
N ALA A 383 10.15 0.71 5.00
CA ALA A 383 10.15 -0.74 5.10
C ALA A 383 8.82 -1.28 4.55
N MET A 384 8.73 -2.56 4.20
CA MET A 384 7.52 -3.20 3.70
C MET A 384 7.47 -4.68 4.10
N GLY A 385 6.27 -5.15 4.49
CA GLY A 385 6.01 -6.55 4.84
C GLY A 385 4.90 -7.20 3.99
N PRO A 386 5.05 -7.34 2.65
CA PRO A 386 4.06 -7.98 1.82
C PRO A 386 3.99 -9.49 2.01
N SER A 387 2.79 -10.07 1.74
CA SER A 387 2.55 -11.50 1.74
C SER A 387 1.83 -11.95 0.46
N TRP A 388 2.00 -13.21 0.10
CA TRP A 388 1.34 -13.86 -1.04
C TRP A 388 0.56 -15.07 -0.55
N THR A 389 -0.66 -15.18 -1.00
CA THR A 389 -1.64 -16.11 -0.44
C THR A 389 -2.18 -17.08 -1.46
N ASP A 390 -2.63 -18.24 -0.98
CA ASP A 390 -3.51 -19.16 -1.71
C ASP A 390 -4.92 -18.54 -1.76
N PRO A 391 -5.43 -18.17 -2.94
CA PRO A 391 -6.73 -17.52 -3.05
C PRO A 391 -7.91 -18.42 -2.71
N ARG A 392 -7.70 -19.73 -2.58
CA ARG A 392 -8.76 -20.70 -2.18
C ARG A 392 -9.14 -20.53 -0.73
N THR A 393 -8.15 -20.27 0.15
CA THR A 393 -8.30 -20.37 1.61
C THR A 393 -7.83 -19.13 2.38
N GLY A 394 -7.04 -18.24 1.76
CA GLY A 394 -6.34 -17.18 2.44
C GLY A 394 -5.05 -17.64 3.15
N GLU A 395 -4.57 -18.87 2.91
CA GLU A 395 -3.29 -19.32 3.45
C GLU A 395 -2.14 -18.46 2.92
N ILE A 396 -1.34 -17.89 3.81
CA ILE A 396 -0.11 -17.20 3.44
C ILE A 396 0.93 -18.26 3.03
N ILE A 397 1.35 -18.21 1.78
CA ILE A 397 2.34 -19.14 1.22
C ILE A 397 3.76 -18.60 1.35
N ASN A 398 3.89 -17.28 1.19
CA ASN A 398 5.17 -16.58 1.28
C ASN A 398 4.94 -15.18 1.82
N ALA A 399 5.90 -14.71 2.60
CA ALA A 399 5.98 -13.32 3.01
C ALA A 399 7.43 -12.85 2.93
N SER A 400 7.65 -11.60 2.52
CA SER A 400 8.99 -11.02 2.49
C SER A 400 8.96 -9.65 3.11
N VAL A 401 9.87 -9.40 4.06
CA VAL A 401 10.06 -8.06 4.59
C VAL A 401 11.24 -7.43 3.86
N ILE A 402 11.06 -6.20 3.41
CA ILE A 402 12.07 -5.42 2.70
C ILE A 402 12.41 -4.20 3.54
N ILE A 403 13.68 -4.09 3.93
CA ILE A 403 14.22 -2.97 4.70
C ILE A 403 15.15 -2.18 3.79
N PHE A 404 14.80 -0.94 3.49
CA PHE A 404 15.64 -0.05 2.68
C PHE A 404 16.69 0.64 3.56
N ASN A 405 17.86 0.97 2.96
CA ASN A 405 18.95 1.61 3.69
C ASN A 405 18.54 2.90 4.41
N ASP A 406 17.78 3.75 3.74
CA ASP A 406 17.41 5.07 4.27
C ASP A 406 16.27 5.02 5.30
N VAL A 407 15.84 3.84 5.73
CA VAL A 407 15.04 3.69 6.96
C VAL A 407 15.79 4.26 8.17
N ALA A 408 17.14 4.14 8.18
CA ALA A 408 17.98 4.73 9.22
C ALA A 408 17.88 6.28 9.25
N LYS A 409 17.83 6.91 8.09
CA LYS A 409 17.60 8.36 7.96
C LYS A 409 16.23 8.75 8.50
N LEU A 410 15.18 7.98 8.17
CA LEU A 410 13.83 8.22 8.65
C LEU A 410 13.75 8.11 10.18
N VAL A 411 14.36 7.09 10.77
CA VAL A 411 14.45 6.91 12.22
C VAL A 411 15.19 8.07 12.88
N ASN A 412 16.33 8.50 12.30
CA ASN A 412 17.07 9.65 12.82
C ASN A 412 16.20 10.92 12.87
N GLN A 413 15.48 11.23 11.77
CA GLN A 413 14.57 12.36 11.71
C GLN A 413 13.47 12.30 12.77
N TRP A 414 12.80 11.14 12.90
CA TRP A 414 11.74 10.98 13.91
C TRP A 414 12.27 11.09 15.34
N ARG A 415 13.37 10.41 15.66
CA ARG A 415 13.96 10.48 17.00
C ARG A 415 14.39 11.90 17.34
N PHE A 416 15.04 12.60 16.40
CA PHE A 416 15.46 13.97 16.58
C PHE A 416 14.28 14.91 16.85
N LEU A 417 13.21 14.86 16.04
CA LEU A 417 12.09 15.81 16.11
C LEU A 417 11.07 15.47 17.20
N GLN A 418 10.95 14.19 17.57
CA GLN A 418 9.92 13.73 18.49
C GLN A 418 10.43 13.42 19.90
N THR A 419 11.75 13.23 20.08
CA THR A 419 12.28 12.81 21.38
C THR A 419 13.51 13.59 21.87
N SER A 420 14.18 14.39 21.03
CA SER A 420 15.43 15.09 21.43
C SER A 420 15.24 16.13 22.55
N GLN A 421 14.01 16.58 22.81
CA GLN A 421 13.69 17.45 23.94
C GLN A 421 13.89 16.75 25.28
N VAL A 422 13.82 15.40 25.32
CA VAL A 422 14.00 14.56 26.52
C VAL A 422 15.28 13.75 26.45
N ASP A 423 15.59 13.18 25.27
CA ASP A 423 16.72 12.28 25.05
C ASP A 423 17.89 13.04 24.40
N GLU A 424 18.93 13.27 25.14
CA GLU A 424 20.12 13.99 24.67
C GLU A 424 20.95 13.15 23.68
N SER A 425 20.85 11.83 23.75
CA SER A 425 21.64 10.92 22.90
C SER A 425 21.27 11.01 21.42
N VAL A 426 20.07 11.51 21.10
CA VAL A 426 19.58 11.64 19.72
C VAL A 426 19.81 13.02 19.10
N ARG A 427 20.53 13.93 19.80
CA ARG A 427 20.83 15.30 19.35
C ARG A 427 22.01 15.37 18.38
N GLY A 428 22.10 14.46 17.39
CA GLY A 428 23.23 14.41 16.45
C GLY A 428 22.84 13.91 15.07
N LYS A 429 23.79 14.02 14.13
CA LYS A 429 23.62 13.53 12.75
C LYS A 429 23.52 11.99 12.67
N LYS A 430 24.09 11.29 13.63
CA LYS A 430 24.04 9.83 13.73
C LYS A 430 23.47 9.43 15.09
N LEU A 431 22.51 8.53 15.08
CA LEU A 431 21.99 7.94 16.33
C LEU A 431 23.02 6.98 16.94
N PRO A 432 23.07 6.85 18.28
CA PRO A 432 23.73 5.75 18.95
C PRO A 432 23.21 4.39 18.46
N ASP A 433 24.08 3.39 18.45
CA ASP A 433 23.74 2.08 17.88
C ASP A 433 22.62 1.37 18.64
N ASP A 434 22.51 1.56 19.94
CA ASP A 434 21.43 1.02 20.78
C ASP A 434 20.07 1.68 20.49
N VAL A 435 20.05 3.00 20.28
CA VAL A 435 18.83 3.75 19.90
C VAL A 435 18.37 3.35 18.49
N MET A 436 19.32 3.19 17.57
CA MET A 436 19.02 2.69 16.22
C MET A 436 18.48 1.27 16.30
N ALA A 437 19.11 0.39 17.09
CA ALA A 437 18.69 -0.99 17.27
C ALA A 437 17.25 -1.09 17.81
N GLU A 438 16.91 -0.33 18.87
CA GLU A 438 15.55 -0.29 19.42
C GLU A 438 14.51 0.17 18.38
N SER A 439 14.87 1.17 17.60
CA SER A 439 13.97 1.72 16.58
C SER A 439 13.76 0.76 15.39
N LEU A 440 14.82 0.07 14.96
CA LEU A 440 14.73 -0.97 13.93
C LEU A 440 13.95 -2.19 14.41
N GLU A 441 14.10 -2.57 15.69
CA GLU A 441 13.34 -3.64 16.34
C GLU A 441 11.83 -3.35 16.34
N TYR A 442 11.44 -2.09 16.57
CA TYR A 442 10.05 -1.66 16.43
C TYR A 442 9.57 -1.78 14.98
N ILE A 443 10.33 -1.25 14.01
CA ILE A 443 9.95 -1.27 12.60
C ILE A 443 9.78 -2.70 12.09
N ILE A 444 10.77 -3.59 12.32
CA ILE A 444 10.64 -4.96 11.85
C ILE A 444 9.46 -5.69 12.51
N ALA A 445 9.19 -5.45 13.79
CA ALA A 445 8.05 -6.07 14.45
C ALA A 445 6.71 -5.61 13.82
N HIS A 446 6.60 -4.35 13.42
CA HIS A 446 5.45 -3.83 12.67
C HIS A 446 5.31 -4.54 11.30
N GLU A 447 6.39 -4.61 10.50
CA GLU A 447 6.36 -5.27 9.19
C GLU A 447 6.05 -6.77 9.29
N ILE A 448 6.55 -7.45 10.32
CA ILE A 448 6.19 -8.84 10.59
C ILE A 448 4.69 -8.97 10.92
N GLY A 449 4.10 -8.02 11.64
CA GLY A 449 2.67 -7.98 11.88
C GLY A 449 1.85 -8.06 10.57
N HIS A 450 2.27 -7.32 9.54
CA HIS A 450 1.66 -7.42 8.21
C HIS A 450 1.80 -8.81 7.62
N THR A 451 2.95 -9.41 7.74
CA THR A 451 3.20 -10.77 7.23
C THR A 451 2.49 -11.87 8.02
N LEU A 452 1.96 -11.55 9.20
CA LEU A 452 1.08 -12.40 10.00
C LEU A 452 -0.42 -12.17 9.73
N GLY A 453 -0.76 -11.29 8.81
CA GLY A 453 -2.14 -11.03 8.39
C GLY A 453 -2.77 -9.80 9.04
N LEU A 454 -2.07 -9.01 9.85
CA LEU A 454 -2.60 -7.81 10.49
C LEU A 454 -2.52 -6.58 9.57
N MET A 455 -3.57 -5.78 9.57
CA MET A 455 -3.61 -4.46 8.95
C MET A 455 -3.26 -3.36 9.96
N HIS A 456 -2.99 -2.14 9.45
CA HIS A 456 -2.85 -0.97 10.31
C HIS A 456 -4.10 -0.75 11.16
N ASN A 457 -3.91 -0.41 12.44
CA ASN A 457 -4.97 0.05 13.33
C ASN A 457 -4.71 1.50 13.77
N MET A 458 -5.16 2.47 12.97
CA MET A 458 -4.92 3.89 13.18
C MET A 458 -5.74 4.49 14.33
N ALA A 459 -6.61 3.71 15.00
CA ALA A 459 -7.38 4.18 16.15
C ALA A 459 -6.76 3.77 17.49
N ALA A 460 -5.68 3.00 17.47
CA ALA A 460 -5.13 2.44 18.70
C ALA A 460 -4.54 3.55 19.60
N SER A 461 -3.76 4.49 19.08
CA SER A 461 -3.19 5.62 19.83
C SER A 461 -4.25 6.47 20.55
N ASN A 462 -5.44 6.59 19.97
CA ASN A 462 -6.54 7.35 20.57
C ASN A 462 -7.14 6.69 21.83
N ALA A 463 -6.79 5.45 22.15
CA ALA A 463 -7.27 4.76 23.37
C ALA A 463 -6.67 5.34 24.64
N PHE A 464 -5.53 6.01 24.59
CA PHE A 464 -4.82 6.49 25.78
C PHE A 464 -5.03 7.99 26.04
N PRO A 465 -5.24 8.40 27.32
CA PRO A 465 -5.23 9.82 27.67
C PRO A 465 -3.85 10.45 27.44
N VAL A 466 -3.81 11.64 26.85
CA VAL A 466 -2.56 12.37 26.53
C VAL A 466 -1.65 12.53 27.77
N ASP A 467 -2.23 12.85 28.95
CA ASP A 467 -1.43 13.01 30.17
C ASP A 467 -0.76 11.71 30.62
N SER A 468 -1.37 10.57 30.34
CA SER A 468 -0.82 9.26 30.68
C SER A 468 0.46 8.97 29.89
N LEU A 469 0.62 9.56 28.72
CA LEU A 469 1.82 9.41 27.87
C LEU A 469 3.05 10.14 28.46
N ARG A 470 2.86 11.01 29.45
CA ARG A 470 3.92 11.66 30.22
C ARG A 470 4.20 10.97 31.57
N SER A 471 3.47 9.91 31.87
CA SER A 471 3.66 9.12 33.11
C SER A 471 4.63 7.97 32.87
N ALA A 472 5.74 7.93 33.61
CA ALA A 472 6.69 6.83 33.55
C ALA A 472 6.03 5.48 33.89
N SER A 473 5.26 5.41 34.98
CA SER A 473 4.59 4.17 35.39
C SER A 473 3.58 3.67 34.38
N PHE A 474 2.88 4.58 33.71
CA PHE A 474 1.93 4.22 32.66
C PHE A 474 2.67 3.73 31.40
N THR A 475 3.59 4.53 30.87
CA THR A 475 4.25 4.22 29.60
C THR A 475 5.19 3.02 29.69
N GLN A 476 5.82 2.77 30.85
CA GLN A 476 6.60 1.55 31.06
C GLN A 476 5.72 0.28 31.08
N LYS A 477 4.47 0.39 31.50
CA LYS A 477 3.54 -0.75 31.56
C LYS A 477 2.77 -0.98 30.27
N TYR A 478 2.27 0.10 29.65
CA TYR A 478 1.32 0.02 28.54
C TYR A 478 1.90 0.52 27.20
N GLY A 479 3.08 1.14 27.22
CA GLY A 479 3.64 1.83 26.05
C GLY A 479 2.88 3.11 25.69
N THR A 480 2.93 3.47 24.43
CA THR A 480 2.30 4.68 23.88
C THR A 480 1.04 4.42 23.06
N THR A 481 0.77 3.15 22.70
CA THR A 481 -0.40 2.69 21.95
C THR A 481 -0.68 1.22 22.27
N PRO A 482 -1.93 0.74 22.24
CA PRO A 482 -2.28 -0.66 22.44
C PRO A 482 -2.04 -1.56 21.21
N SER A 483 -1.48 -1.04 20.12
CA SER A 483 -1.14 -1.84 18.93
C SER A 483 0.16 -1.37 18.28
N ILE A 484 1.03 -2.33 17.94
CA ILE A 484 2.23 -2.07 17.15
C ILE A 484 1.89 -1.75 15.68
N MET A 485 0.65 -2.06 15.25
CA MET A 485 0.16 -1.80 13.91
C MET A 485 -0.37 -0.36 13.73
N ASP A 486 -0.21 0.49 14.72
CA ASP A 486 -0.48 1.92 14.65
C ASP A 486 0.76 2.70 14.22
N TYR A 487 0.56 3.80 13.51
CA TYR A 487 1.62 4.75 13.18
C TYR A 487 1.82 5.80 14.27
N ALA A 488 1.80 5.40 15.54
CA ALA A 488 2.02 6.30 16.67
C ALA A 488 3.45 6.88 16.75
N ARG A 489 4.42 6.25 16.06
CA ARG A 489 5.83 6.65 16.00
C ARG A 489 6.46 6.75 17.40
N PHE A 490 7.04 7.89 17.77
CA PHE A 490 7.72 8.11 19.04
C PHE A 490 6.93 9.08 19.92
N ASN A 491 7.20 9.06 21.22
CA ASN A 491 6.43 9.84 22.20
C ASN A 491 6.79 11.33 22.18
N TYR A 492 6.24 12.06 21.22
CA TYR A 492 6.43 13.51 21.10
C TYR A 492 5.70 14.33 22.17
N VAL A 493 4.87 13.70 22.99
CA VAL A 493 4.14 14.35 24.08
C VAL A 493 5.04 14.60 25.30
N ALA A 494 6.07 13.75 25.48
CA ALA A 494 7.03 13.89 26.58
C ALA A 494 7.74 15.25 26.56
N GLN A 495 7.86 15.88 27.74
CA GLN A 495 8.37 17.24 27.87
C GLN A 495 9.77 17.25 28.51
N PRO A 496 10.58 18.29 28.28
CA PRO A 496 11.84 18.48 29.01
C PRO A 496 11.62 18.31 30.51
N GLY A 497 12.42 17.45 31.13
CA GLY A 497 12.32 17.13 32.56
C GLY A 497 11.46 15.90 32.91
N ASP A 498 10.69 15.35 32.00
CA ASP A 498 10.02 14.06 32.22
C ASP A 498 11.09 12.94 32.30
N LYS A 499 11.06 12.16 33.38
CA LYS A 499 12.06 11.10 33.64
C LYS A 499 11.41 9.72 33.56
N GLY A 500 12.10 8.75 32.94
CA GLY A 500 11.67 7.36 32.88
C GLY A 500 10.42 7.11 31.99
N VAL A 501 9.97 8.11 31.27
CA VAL A 501 8.90 7.98 30.29
C VAL A 501 9.40 7.18 29.08
N LYS A 502 8.62 6.19 28.63
CA LYS A 502 8.97 5.45 27.42
C LYS A 502 8.77 6.33 26.20
N LEU A 503 9.82 6.44 25.38
CA LEU A 503 9.83 7.31 24.18
C LEU A 503 9.50 6.54 22.91
N THR A 504 9.70 5.23 22.90
CA THR A 504 9.39 4.35 21.77
C THR A 504 8.00 3.74 21.92
N PRO A 505 7.36 3.31 20.81
CA PRO A 505 6.15 2.51 20.85
C PRO A 505 6.30 1.23 21.68
N PRO A 506 5.22 0.61 22.12
CA PRO A 506 5.28 -0.58 22.95
C PRO A 506 5.90 -1.76 22.19
N ASP A 507 6.11 -2.80 22.93
CA ASP A 507 6.31 -4.15 22.40
C ASP A 507 5.08 -4.56 21.56
N LEU A 508 4.43 -5.64 21.83
CA LEU A 508 3.11 -5.91 21.28
C LEU A 508 2.06 -5.30 22.21
N GLY A 509 1.01 -4.74 21.63
CA GLY A 509 -0.13 -4.24 22.39
C GLY A 509 -1.21 -5.30 22.60
N VAL A 510 -2.17 -4.99 23.47
CA VAL A 510 -3.31 -5.89 23.75
C VAL A 510 -4.17 -6.15 22.53
N TYR A 511 -4.25 -5.19 21.60
CA TYR A 511 -4.95 -5.36 20.33
C TYR A 511 -4.26 -6.38 19.44
N ASP A 512 -2.94 -6.35 19.35
CA ASP A 512 -2.15 -7.28 18.53
C ASP A 512 -2.34 -8.72 18.99
N GLU A 513 -2.26 -8.95 20.31
CA GLU A 513 -2.49 -10.24 20.94
C GLU A 513 -3.92 -10.76 20.69
N TYR A 514 -4.89 -9.85 20.74
CA TYR A 514 -6.29 -10.17 20.49
C TYR A 514 -6.51 -10.58 19.02
N VAL A 515 -5.91 -9.89 18.06
CA VAL A 515 -6.00 -10.25 16.63
C VAL A 515 -5.29 -11.57 16.34
N ILE A 516 -4.12 -11.82 16.96
CA ILE A 516 -3.43 -13.13 16.86
C ILE A 516 -4.32 -14.25 17.42
N LYS A 517 -4.97 -14.02 18.59
CA LYS A 517 -5.94 -14.97 19.12
C LYS A 517 -7.04 -15.28 18.11
N TRP A 518 -7.64 -14.25 17.55
CA TRP A 518 -8.73 -14.42 16.59
C TRP A 518 -8.27 -15.13 15.31
N LEU A 519 -7.09 -14.80 14.78
CA LEU A 519 -6.58 -15.41 13.55
C LEU A 519 -6.13 -16.85 13.72
N TYR A 520 -5.49 -17.21 14.83
CA TYR A 520 -4.66 -18.40 14.93
C TYR A 520 -5.13 -19.44 15.94
N THR A 521 -6.09 -19.13 16.83
CA THR A 521 -6.61 -20.16 17.75
C THR A 521 -7.32 -21.26 16.96
N PRO A 522 -6.89 -22.52 17.01
CA PRO A 522 -7.57 -23.63 16.38
C PRO A 522 -8.96 -23.87 16.98
N LEU A 523 -9.95 -24.14 16.14
CA LEU A 523 -11.31 -24.52 16.54
C LEU A 523 -11.67 -25.88 15.90
N PRO A 524 -11.06 -26.96 16.40
CA PRO A 524 -11.20 -28.28 15.77
C PRO A 524 -12.64 -28.78 15.81
N GLY A 525 -13.09 -29.40 14.70
CA GLY A 525 -14.41 -29.99 14.57
C GLY A 525 -15.50 -29.03 14.09
N LEU A 526 -15.21 -27.73 13.96
CA LEU A 526 -16.13 -26.75 13.39
C LEU A 526 -15.82 -26.52 11.92
N SER A 527 -16.86 -26.41 11.10
CA SER A 527 -16.72 -25.88 9.74
C SER A 527 -16.44 -24.38 9.76
N PRO A 528 -15.93 -23.77 8.66
CA PRO A 528 -15.71 -22.32 8.58
C PRO A 528 -16.95 -21.47 8.90
N LYS A 529 -18.14 -21.97 8.58
CA LYS A 529 -19.41 -21.32 8.86
C LYS A 529 -19.79 -21.40 10.35
N GLU A 530 -19.52 -22.54 11.00
CA GLU A 530 -19.78 -22.75 12.43
C GLU A 530 -18.79 -21.97 13.31
N GLU A 531 -17.53 -21.80 12.88
CA GLU A 531 -16.56 -20.96 13.57
C GLU A 531 -17.01 -19.50 13.73
N VAL A 532 -17.80 -18.96 12.78
CA VAL A 532 -18.24 -17.57 12.79
C VAL A 532 -18.89 -17.17 14.11
N ALA A 533 -19.80 -18.00 14.64
CA ALA A 533 -20.50 -17.67 15.89
C ALA A 533 -19.54 -17.57 17.10
N VAL A 534 -18.54 -18.45 17.17
CA VAL A 534 -17.52 -18.44 18.24
C VAL A 534 -16.62 -17.21 18.09
N LEU A 535 -16.14 -16.93 16.89
CA LEU A 535 -15.24 -15.82 16.60
C LEU A 535 -15.92 -14.47 16.79
N GLU A 536 -17.20 -14.36 16.42
CA GLU A 536 -18.01 -13.17 16.69
C GLU A 536 -18.21 -12.93 18.20
N SER A 537 -18.43 -13.99 18.99
CA SER A 537 -18.58 -13.83 20.44
C SER A 537 -17.35 -13.21 21.09
N TRP A 538 -16.15 -13.55 20.63
CA TRP A 538 -14.91 -12.93 21.13
C TRP A 538 -14.80 -11.44 20.80
N ILE A 539 -15.35 -11.04 19.64
CA ILE A 539 -15.39 -9.62 19.24
C ILE A 539 -16.47 -8.88 20.05
N ASP A 540 -17.64 -9.50 20.22
CA ASP A 540 -18.75 -8.92 20.96
C ASP A 540 -18.40 -8.66 22.43
N GLU A 541 -17.57 -9.52 23.05
CA GLU A 541 -17.03 -9.31 24.42
C GLU A 541 -16.19 -8.03 24.56
N LYS A 542 -15.56 -7.58 23.48
CA LYS A 542 -14.69 -6.40 23.44
C LYS A 542 -15.35 -5.17 22.85
N ALA A 543 -16.60 -5.30 22.40
CA ALA A 543 -17.31 -4.21 21.75
C ALA A 543 -17.47 -3.01 22.68
N GLY A 544 -17.05 -1.83 22.21
CA GLY A 544 -17.09 -0.57 22.96
C GLY A 544 -15.86 -0.30 23.85
N ASP A 545 -14.93 -1.25 24.01
CA ASP A 545 -13.66 -1.02 24.69
C ASP A 545 -12.66 -0.37 23.71
N PRO A 546 -12.15 0.87 23.98
CA PRO A 546 -11.25 1.57 23.08
C PRO A 546 -9.92 0.84 22.87
N LEU A 547 -9.48 -0.02 23.79
CA LEU A 547 -8.23 -0.79 23.67
C LEU A 547 -8.29 -1.84 22.55
N TYR A 548 -9.50 -2.26 22.16
CA TYR A 548 -9.73 -3.28 21.14
C TYR A 548 -10.42 -2.72 19.89
N ARG A 549 -10.61 -1.39 19.83
CA ARG A 549 -11.22 -0.75 18.68
C ARG A 549 -10.29 -0.84 17.48
N TYR A 550 -10.85 -1.23 16.34
CA TYR A 550 -10.21 -1.14 15.04
C TYR A 550 -10.57 0.15 14.32
N GLY A 551 -9.60 0.93 13.92
CA GLY A 551 -9.76 2.10 13.05
C GLY A 551 -8.99 1.92 11.75
N LYS A 552 -9.73 1.87 10.64
CA LYS A 552 -9.14 1.72 9.29
C LYS A 552 -8.33 2.95 8.92
N GLN A 553 -7.20 2.75 8.26
CA GLN A 553 -6.45 3.84 7.64
C GLN A 553 -7.32 4.56 6.59
N GLN A 554 -7.32 5.88 6.60
CA GLN A 554 -8.13 6.71 5.73
C GLN A 554 -7.24 7.29 4.62
N VAL A 555 -7.28 6.69 3.44
CA VAL A 555 -6.33 6.97 2.36
C VAL A 555 -6.78 8.12 1.45
N ILE A 556 -8.07 8.19 1.11
CA ILE A 556 -8.60 9.18 0.16
C ILE A 556 -9.13 10.41 0.89
N GLU A 557 -10.11 10.23 1.76
CA GLU A 557 -10.68 11.30 2.58
C GLU A 557 -10.69 10.90 4.05
N ARG A 558 -10.28 11.82 4.92
CA ARG A 558 -10.22 11.60 6.35
C ARG A 558 -11.45 12.20 7.01
N TYR A 559 -12.34 11.33 7.47
CA TYR A 559 -13.56 11.72 8.21
C TYR A 559 -13.38 11.52 9.71
N ASP A 560 -12.70 10.44 10.12
CA ASP A 560 -12.52 10.05 11.52
C ASP A 560 -11.21 10.63 12.08
N PRO A 561 -11.29 11.66 12.97
CA PRO A 561 -10.11 12.26 13.57
C PRO A 561 -9.46 11.40 14.65
N SER A 562 -10.09 10.29 15.04
CA SER A 562 -9.55 9.34 16.03
C SER A 562 -8.87 8.12 15.40
N ALA A 563 -8.68 8.12 14.07
CA ALA A 563 -7.99 7.08 13.33
C ALA A 563 -7.08 7.73 12.28
N ILE A 564 -6.04 8.41 12.75
CA ILE A 564 -5.11 9.23 11.95
C ILE A 564 -3.69 8.72 12.17
N GLU A 565 -2.86 8.87 11.16
CA GLU A 565 -1.44 8.57 11.23
C GLU A 565 -0.68 9.63 12.06
N GLU A 566 0.26 9.17 12.88
CA GLU A 566 1.20 9.98 13.65
C GLU A 566 0.53 10.95 14.65
N ASP A 567 -0.56 10.51 15.24
CA ASP A 567 -1.19 11.13 16.39
C ASP A 567 -0.88 10.35 17.67
N LEU A 568 -1.07 10.97 18.81
CA LEU A 568 -0.92 10.37 20.12
C LEU A 568 -2.00 10.86 21.09
N GLY A 569 -2.67 9.90 21.68
CA GLY A 569 -3.65 10.14 22.73
C GLY A 569 -5.00 10.65 22.21
N ASN A 570 -5.95 10.79 23.13
CA ASN A 570 -7.36 11.08 22.84
C ASN A 570 -7.69 12.57 22.74
N ASP A 571 -6.73 13.48 22.85
CA ASP A 571 -6.90 14.93 22.77
C ASP A 571 -5.82 15.54 21.86
N PRO A 572 -6.10 15.69 20.55
CA PRO A 572 -5.12 16.20 19.59
C PRO A 572 -4.74 17.68 19.85
N ILE A 573 -5.60 18.49 20.48
CA ILE A 573 -5.24 19.87 20.87
C ILE A 573 -4.13 19.83 21.90
N LYS A 574 -4.31 19.06 22.97
CA LYS A 574 -3.35 18.95 24.05
C LYS A 574 -2.04 18.29 23.62
N ALA A 575 -2.13 17.22 22.81
CA ALA A 575 -0.96 16.59 22.24
C ALA A 575 -0.21 17.57 21.31
N GLY A 576 -0.92 18.33 20.48
CA GLY A 576 -0.37 19.36 19.62
C GLY A 576 0.30 20.48 20.40
N GLU A 577 -0.26 20.94 21.50
CA GLU A 577 0.36 21.96 22.39
C GLU A 577 1.69 21.48 22.98
N TYR A 578 1.76 20.23 23.43
CA TYR A 578 2.99 19.64 23.90
C TYR A 578 4.02 19.47 22.78
N GLY A 579 3.59 18.96 21.64
CA GLY A 579 4.45 18.79 20.46
C GLY A 579 5.01 20.12 19.95
N ILE A 580 4.18 21.16 19.81
CA ILE A 580 4.62 22.49 19.36
C ILE A 580 5.61 23.10 20.34
N LYS A 581 5.38 22.99 21.64
CA LYS A 581 6.32 23.46 22.67
C LYS A 581 7.68 22.78 22.54
N ASN A 582 7.67 21.48 22.24
CA ASN A 582 8.90 20.72 22.00
C ASN A 582 9.60 21.17 20.73
N LEU A 583 8.88 21.40 19.62
CA LEU A 583 9.47 21.91 18.38
C LEU A 583 10.11 23.29 18.56
N GLN A 584 9.50 24.18 19.35
CA GLN A 584 10.07 25.48 19.71
C GLN A 584 11.38 25.31 20.49
N TYR A 585 11.39 24.37 21.47
CA TYR A 585 12.59 24.04 22.22
C TYR A 585 13.70 23.49 21.31
N ILE A 586 13.39 22.55 20.43
CA ILE A 586 14.33 21.96 19.48
C ILE A 586 14.91 23.03 18.54
N LEU A 587 14.04 23.88 17.98
CA LEU A 587 14.45 24.93 17.06
C LEU A 587 15.44 25.91 17.70
N SER A 588 15.21 26.27 18.97
CA SER A 588 16.09 27.19 19.70
C SER A 588 17.48 26.60 20.00
N HIS A 589 17.61 25.27 19.98
CA HIS A 589 18.88 24.58 20.27
C HIS A 589 19.55 23.95 19.04
N LEU A 590 18.94 24.03 17.86
CA LEU A 590 19.42 23.31 16.68
C LEU A 590 20.87 23.66 16.31
N ASN A 591 21.23 24.95 16.40
CA ASN A 591 22.60 25.41 16.16
C ASN A 591 23.59 24.93 17.23
N GLU A 592 23.14 24.80 18.46
CA GLU A 592 23.96 24.32 19.59
C GLU A 592 24.22 22.83 19.48
N TRP A 593 23.19 22.04 19.12
CA TRP A 593 23.29 20.60 19.04
C TRP A 593 24.05 20.09 17.81
N ILE A 594 23.90 20.77 16.67
CA ILE A 594 24.53 20.40 15.39
C ILE A 594 25.67 21.36 15.06
N LYS A 595 26.91 21.02 15.48
CA LYS A 595 28.11 21.85 15.29
C LYS A 595 28.96 21.44 14.08
N ASP A 596 28.88 20.18 13.65
CA ASP A 596 29.72 19.55 12.64
C ASP A 596 29.09 19.54 11.23
N ASP A 597 28.24 20.50 10.93
CA ASP A 597 27.49 20.63 9.67
C ASP A 597 28.13 21.74 8.82
N VAL A 598 29.14 21.38 8.02
CA VAL A 598 30.00 22.32 7.30
C VAL A 598 29.25 23.15 6.24
N ASP A 599 28.30 22.52 5.56
CA ASP A 599 27.50 23.12 4.48
C ASP A 599 26.07 23.48 4.90
N GLY A 600 25.72 23.27 6.17
CA GLY A 600 24.39 23.55 6.70
C GLY A 600 23.28 22.59 6.22
N ALA A 601 23.60 21.61 5.39
CA ALA A 601 22.61 20.76 4.74
C ALA A 601 21.78 19.92 5.73
N TYR A 602 22.40 19.38 6.78
CA TYR A 602 21.67 18.62 7.79
C TYR A 602 20.76 19.52 8.65
N LYS A 603 21.24 20.69 9.05
CA LYS A 603 20.41 21.68 9.77
C LYS A 603 19.23 22.14 8.93
N GLU A 604 19.45 22.41 7.64
CA GLU A 604 18.40 22.78 6.70
C GLU A 604 17.36 21.66 6.58
N GLN A 605 17.81 20.42 6.47
CA GLN A 605 16.92 19.26 6.45
C GLN A 605 16.09 19.18 7.75
N MET A 606 16.71 19.27 8.93
CA MET A 606 15.99 19.21 10.21
C MET A 606 15.03 20.39 10.38
N TYR A 607 15.39 21.57 9.92
CA TYR A 607 14.51 22.74 9.93
C TYR A 607 13.27 22.54 9.06
N ASN A 608 13.44 21.97 7.87
CA ASN A 608 12.32 21.62 7.00
C ASN A 608 11.40 20.56 7.63
N GLU A 609 12.00 19.49 8.18
CA GLU A 609 11.23 18.43 8.85
C GLU A 609 10.51 18.93 10.11
N LEU A 610 11.09 19.93 10.81
CA LEU A 610 10.40 20.59 11.92
C LEU A 610 9.15 21.34 11.44
N GLY A 611 9.23 22.02 10.29
CA GLY A 611 8.07 22.63 9.64
C GLY A 611 7.00 21.61 9.27
N ASN A 612 7.42 20.47 8.73
CA ASN A 612 6.54 19.34 8.39
C ASN A 612 5.84 18.77 9.65
N GLN A 613 6.60 18.58 10.73
CA GLN A 613 6.06 18.05 11.99
C GLN A 613 5.06 19.03 12.63
N TYR A 614 5.33 20.33 12.56
CA TYR A 614 4.39 21.37 12.99
C TYR A 614 3.09 21.33 12.17
N TYR A 615 3.19 21.25 10.85
CA TYR A 615 2.05 21.11 9.95
C TYR A 615 1.22 19.86 10.31
N ARG A 616 1.87 18.74 10.61
CA ARG A 616 1.22 17.49 11.01
C ARG A 616 0.41 17.66 12.30
N TYR A 617 0.96 18.31 13.34
CA TYR A 617 0.21 18.60 14.58
C TYR A 617 -1.01 19.49 14.32
N LEU A 618 -0.90 20.48 13.42
CA LEU A 618 -2.05 21.31 13.04
C LEU A 618 -3.15 20.50 12.35
N ARG A 619 -2.77 19.61 11.44
CA ARG A 619 -3.72 18.75 10.71
C ARG A 619 -4.44 17.77 11.65
N ASN A 620 -3.74 17.15 12.58
CA ASN A 620 -4.35 16.23 13.54
C ASN A 620 -5.48 16.92 14.33
N VAL A 621 -5.30 18.19 14.71
CA VAL A 621 -6.37 18.98 15.31
C VAL A 621 -7.45 19.38 14.30
N MET A 622 -7.04 19.78 13.10
CA MET A 622 -7.95 20.24 12.03
C MET A 622 -8.95 19.15 11.61
N TYR A 623 -8.59 17.86 11.67
CA TYR A 623 -9.49 16.76 11.33
C TYR A 623 -10.73 16.68 12.23
N ASN A 624 -10.73 17.29 13.41
CA ASN A 624 -11.95 17.45 14.21
C ASN A 624 -12.97 18.40 13.55
N VAL A 625 -12.54 19.34 12.69
CA VAL A 625 -13.43 20.33 12.05
C VAL A 625 -14.22 19.65 10.95
N GLY A 626 -15.50 19.42 11.21
CA GLY A 626 -16.36 18.60 10.35
C GLY A 626 -16.08 17.10 10.48
N GLY A 627 -15.34 16.67 11.51
CA GLY A 627 -14.99 15.29 11.76
C GLY A 627 -16.21 14.42 12.11
N ILE A 628 -16.11 13.15 11.75
CA ILE A 628 -17.12 12.11 12.02
C ILE A 628 -16.37 10.85 12.45
N TYR A 629 -16.54 10.44 13.72
CA TYR A 629 -16.04 9.16 14.20
C TYR A 629 -16.72 8.01 13.45
N LEU A 630 -15.95 7.04 13.03
CA LEU A 630 -16.41 5.88 12.26
C LEU A 630 -16.08 4.59 13.00
N SER A 631 -16.99 3.62 13.02
CA SER A 631 -16.76 2.31 13.62
C SER A 631 -17.58 1.25 12.90
N GLU A 632 -17.06 0.04 12.83
CA GLU A 632 -17.86 -1.11 12.45
C GLU A 632 -18.58 -1.64 13.69
N VAL A 633 -19.90 -1.67 13.65
CA VAL A 633 -20.75 -2.06 14.80
C VAL A 633 -21.74 -3.13 14.36
N LYS A 634 -21.81 -4.23 15.12
CA LYS A 634 -22.83 -5.26 14.97
C LYS A 634 -24.10 -4.84 15.71
N ALA A 635 -25.26 -5.08 15.14
CA ALA A 635 -26.55 -4.80 15.80
C ALA A 635 -26.63 -5.53 17.15
N GLY A 636 -27.00 -4.79 18.19
CA GLY A 636 -27.08 -5.29 19.56
C GLY A 636 -25.80 -5.19 20.39
N THR A 637 -24.67 -4.78 19.80
CA THR A 637 -23.42 -4.49 20.52
C THR A 637 -23.26 -2.99 20.80
N PRO A 638 -22.45 -2.59 21.83
CA PRO A 638 -22.16 -1.19 22.10
C PRO A 638 -21.47 -0.48 20.94
N GLY A 639 -21.78 0.81 20.74
CA GLY A 639 -21.16 1.67 19.76
C GLY A 639 -22.14 2.27 18.74
N LYS A 640 -21.60 3.12 17.86
CA LYS A 640 -22.32 3.73 16.74
C LYS A 640 -21.48 3.61 15.49
N THR A 641 -22.07 3.30 14.36
CA THR A 641 -21.39 3.20 13.07
C THR A 641 -20.76 4.52 12.62
N PHE A 642 -21.40 5.63 12.96
CA PHE A 642 -20.86 6.97 12.79
C PHE A 642 -21.39 7.93 13.86
N GLN A 643 -20.58 8.92 14.20
CA GLN A 643 -20.95 9.98 15.14
C GLN A 643 -20.19 11.25 14.82
N SER A 644 -20.91 12.35 14.59
CA SER A 644 -20.26 13.67 14.43
C SER A 644 -19.43 14.00 15.67
N VAL A 645 -18.23 14.57 15.45
CA VAL A 645 -17.44 15.16 16.52
C VAL A 645 -18.30 16.22 17.26
N PRO A 646 -18.28 16.27 18.59
CA PRO A 646 -19.05 17.25 19.36
C PRO A 646 -18.81 18.69 18.90
N LYS A 647 -19.85 19.50 18.85
CA LYS A 647 -19.83 20.91 18.38
C LYS A 647 -18.73 21.73 19.04
N ASP A 648 -18.57 21.61 20.34
CA ASP A 648 -17.57 22.37 21.12
C ASP A 648 -16.14 21.95 20.75
N ILE A 649 -15.90 20.67 20.48
CA ILE A 649 -14.59 20.16 20.05
C ILE A 649 -14.27 20.66 18.64
N GLN A 650 -15.22 20.58 17.70
CA GLN A 650 -15.03 21.12 16.34
C GLN A 650 -14.67 22.61 16.38
N ARG A 651 -15.44 23.40 17.14
CA ARG A 651 -15.20 24.84 17.29
C ARG A 651 -13.85 25.14 17.95
N LYS A 652 -13.52 24.50 19.07
CA LYS A 652 -12.22 24.64 19.74
C LYS A 652 -11.08 24.34 18.79
N SER A 653 -11.18 23.27 18.01
CA SER A 653 -10.16 22.86 17.03
C SER A 653 -9.98 23.89 15.93
N PHE A 654 -11.07 24.41 15.35
CA PHE A 654 -11.03 25.48 14.34
C PHE A 654 -10.32 26.75 14.87
N LEU A 655 -10.74 27.21 16.05
CA LEU A 655 -10.19 28.39 16.70
C LEU A 655 -8.70 28.20 17.08
N TRP A 656 -8.35 27.01 17.56
CA TRP A 656 -6.98 26.67 17.93
C TRP A 656 -6.04 26.68 16.71
N VAL A 657 -6.43 26.07 15.60
CA VAL A 657 -5.63 26.06 14.36
C VAL A 657 -5.44 27.48 13.84
N LEU A 658 -6.50 28.31 13.78
CA LEU A 658 -6.39 29.72 13.39
C LEU A 658 -5.43 30.50 14.28
N LYS A 659 -5.48 30.26 15.59
CA LYS A 659 -4.54 30.89 16.55
C LYS A 659 -3.10 30.50 16.27
N GLN A 660 -2.84 29.21 16.02
CA GLN A 660 -1.49 28.72 15.69
C GLN A 660 -0.97 29.35 14.39
N LEU A 661 -1.80 29.44 13.35
CA LEU A 661 -1.42 30.06 12.08
C LEU A 661 -1.10 31.56 12.24
N LYS A 662 -1.91 32.30 13.00
CA LYS A 662 -1.62 33.72 13.27
C LYS A 662 -0.27 33.93 13.98
N ASN A 663 0.14 32.97 14.82
CA ASN A 663 1.31 33.05 15.70
C ASN A 663 2.47 32.13 15.26
N SER A 664 2.57 31.77 14.00
CA SER A 664 3.59 30.85 13.50
C SER A 664 4.94 31.50 13.17
N ASP A 665 5.14 32.80 13.49
CA ASP A 665 6.40 33.51 13.22
C ASP A 665 7.62 32.93 13.97
N TRP A 666 7.39 32.19 15.07
CA TRP A 666 8.44 31.47 15.79
C TRP A 666 9.19 30.43 14.94
N LEU A 667 8.58 29.96 13.84
CA LEU A 667 9.24 29.08 12.87
C LEU A 667 10.38 29.77 12.12
N HIS A 668 10.42 31.11 12.09
CA HIS A 668 11.54 31.84 11.53
C HIS A 668 12.66 31.99 12.56
N ASN A 669 13.81 31.43 12.24
CA ASN A 669 15.03 31.58 13.04
C ASN A 669 16.13 32.15 12.15
N GLU A 670 16.40 33.44 12.28
CA GLU A 670 17.33 34.21 11.44
C GLU A 670 18.71 33.56 11.44
N SER A 671 19.23 33.18 12.62
CA SER A 671 20.55 32.57 12.76
C SER A 671 20.72 31.22 12.06
N LEU A 672 19.61 30.52 11.78
CA LEU A 672 19.60 29.28 10.99
C LEU A 672 19.42 29.61 9.50
N VAL A 673 18.42 30.43 9.16
CA VAL A 673 18.07 30.74 7.77
C VAL A 673 19.22 31.39 7.01
N ASP A 674 20.04 32.20 7.69
CA ASP A 674 21.24 32.83 7.12
C ASP A 674 22.34 31.80 6.71
N GLN A 675 22.25 30.56 7.21
CA GLN A 675 23.18 29.48 6.84
C GLN A 675 22.68 28.65 5.63
N PHE A 676 21.44 28.87 5.19
CA PHE A 676 20.81 28.09 4.14
C PHE A 676 20.84 28.79 2.79
N GLY A 677 20.59 28.06 1.70
CA GLY A 677 20.42 28.66 0.39
C GLY A 677 19.17 29.54 0.31
N LEU A 678 19.08 30.35 -0.76
CA LEU A 678 17.94 31.22 -1.01
C LEU A 678 16.61 30.43 -0.97
N ARG A 679 15.70 30.83 -0.11
CA ARG A 679 14.43 30.13 0.13
C ARG A 679 13.32 31.05 0.62
N VAL A 680 12.08 30.60 0.50
CA VAL A 680 10.95 31.21 1.18
C VAL A 680 10.94 30.75 2.64
N ALA A 681 10.65 31.65 3.56
CA ALA A 681 10.56 31.32 4.99
C ALA A 681 9.40 30.36 5.30
N LEU A 682 9.57 29.49 6.31
CA LEU A 682 8.54 28.52 6.71
C LEU A 682 7.20 29.14 7.13
N PRO A 683 7.12 30.26 7.91
CA PRO A 683 5.84 30.79 8.37
C PRO A 683 4.82 31.08 7.25
N PRO A 684 5.17 31.81 6.16
CA PRO A 684 4.23 32.04 5.05
C PRO A 684 3.74 30.75 4.41
N ILE A 685 4.61 29.78 4.29
CA ILE A 685 4.32 28.48 3.66
C ILE A 685 3.29 27.72 4.49
N VAL A 686 3.56 27.50 5.77
CA VAL A 686 2.65 26.78 6.67
C VAL A 686 1.29 27.51 6.73
N ARG A 687 1.28 28.83 6.79
CA ARG A 687 0.04 29.63 6.77
C ARG A 687 -0.76 29.41 5.50
N TYR A 688 -0.10 29.42 4.36
CA TYR A 688 -0.77 29.27 3.07
C TYR A 688 -1.43 27.91 2.95
N TYR A 689 -0.68 26.83 3.15
CA TYR A 689 -1.19 25.46 2.94
C TYR A 689 -2.19 25.04 4.01
N THR A 690 -1.83 25.22 5.29
CA THR A 690 -2.75 24.84 6.38
C THR A 690 -3.98 25.77 6.40
N GLY A 691 -3.82 27.04 6.08
CA GLY A 691 -4.94 27.98 5.96
C GLY A 691 -5.91 27.59 4.85
N THR A 692 -5.39 27.25 3.68
CA THR A 692 -6.21 26.78 2.55
C THR A 692 -6.98 25.50 2.90
N GLU A 693 -6.31 24.54 3.53
CA GLU A 693 -6.94 23.27 3.95
C GLU A 693 -8.01 23.52 5.03
N LEU A 694 -7.70 24.35 6.03
CA LEU A 694 -8.65 24.70 7.10
C LEU A 694 -9.90 25.39 6.56
N LEU A 695 -9.72 26.37 5.66
CA LEU A 695 -10.84 27.05 5.01
C LEU A 695 -11.63 26.14 4.06
N GLY A 696 -11.01 25.06 3.57
CA GLY A 696 -11.64 24.01 2.79
C GLY A 696 -12.52 23.04 3.59
N CYS A 697 -12.44 23.04 4.94
CA CYS A 697 -13.21 22.13 5.80
C CYS A 697 -14.72 22.34 5.75
N TYR A 698 -15.23 23.38 5.09
CA TYR A 698 -16.68 23.68 4.99
C TYR A 698 -17.47 22.47 4.45
N THR A 699 -16.95 21.69 3.52
CA THR A 699 -17.62 20.50 2.97
C THR A 699 -17.80 19.42 4.02
N LYS A 700 -16.80 19.23 4.88
CA LYS A 700 -16.87 18.29 6.02
C LYS A 700 -17.79 18.80 7.11
N VAL A 701 -17.73 20.10 7.44
CA VAL A 701 -18.65 20.75 8.40
C VAL A 701 -20.09 20.55 7.95
N MET A 702 -20.39 20.75 6.68
CA MET A 702 -21.72 20.55 6.11
C MET A 702 -22.21 19.09 6.30
N LEU A 703 -21.37 18.11 5.98
CA LEU A 703 -21.70 16.69 6.16
C LEU A 703 -21.89 16.35 7.64
N SER A 704 -20.94 16.76 8.48
CA SER A 704 -20.98 16.50 9.93
C SER A 704 -22.23 17.13 10.58
N ALA A 705 -22.60 18.36 10.15
CA ALA A 705 -23.81 19.02 10.61
C ALA A 705 -25.08 18.27 10.18
N HIS A 706 -25.10 17.74 8.96
CA HIS A 706 -26.24 16.98 8.43
C HIS A 706 -26.54 15.72 9.25
N VAL A 707 -25.50 15.04 9.76
CA VAL A 707 -25.65 13.80 10.52
C VAL A 707 -25.68 13.99 12.04
N SER A 708 -25.59 15.22 12.55
CA SER A 708 -25.55 15.54 13.98
C SER A 708 -26.91 15.98 14.50
N LYS A 709 -27.20 15.64 15.78
CA LYS A 709 -28.35 16.20 16.52
C LYS A 709 -28.04 17.56 17.15
N ASP A 710 -26.78 17.85 17.45
CA ASP A 710 -26.29 19.14 17.96
C ASP A 710 -25.09 19.56 17.07
N PRO A 711 -25.37 20.16 15.90
CA PRO A 711 -24.36 20.42 14.90
C PRO A 711 -23.51 21.68 15.18
N TYR A 712 -22.24 21.62 14.84
CA TYR A 712 -21.47 22.80 14.46
C TYR A 712 -21.87 23.14 13.02
N THR A 713 -22.73 24.19 12.90
CA THR A 713 -23.39 24.47 11.63
C THR A 713 -22.46 25.22 10.67
N MET A 714 -22.81 25.23 9.38
CA MET A 714 -22.16 26.11 8.38
C MET A 714 -22.23 27.58 8.82
N LYS A 715 -23.33 28.01 9.46
CA LYS A 715 -23.44 29.35 10.00
C LYS A 715 -22.41 29.60 11.11
N ASP A 716 -22.27 28.68 12.07
CA ASP A 716 -21.29 28.80 13.16
C ASP A 716 -19.86 28.89 12.60
N TYR A 717 -19.54 28.02 11.61
CA TYR A 717 -18.25 28.00 10.95
C TYR A 717 -17.91 29.34 10.27
N PHE A 718 -18.83 29.91 9.47
CA PHE A 718 -18.61 31.19 8.80
C PHE A 718 -18.61 32.38 9.78
N ASP A 719 -19.35 32.31 10.86
CA ASP A 719 -19.32 33.35 11.90
C ASP A 719 -17.98 33.32 12.66
N ASP A 720 -17.49 32.13 13.03
CA ASP A 720 -16.18 31.99 13.67
C ASP A 720 -15.04 32.40 12.70
N MET A 721 -15.12 32.00 11.43
CA MET A 721 -14.18 32.42 10.38
C MET A 721 -14.15 33.97 10.26
N TYR A 722 -15.31 34.60 10.19
CA TYR A 722 -15.40 36.07 10.14
C TYR A 722 -14.80 36.71 11.40
N ALA A 723 -15.22 36.28 12.56
CA ALA A 723 -14.80 36.86 13.83
C ALA A 723 -13.27 36.75 14.05
N GLN A 724 -12.69 35.64 13.66
CA GLN A 724 -11.27 35.34 13.92
C GLN A 724 -10.33 35.89 12.85
N ILE A 725 -10.67 35.75 11.57
CA ILE A 725 -9.79 36.22 10.48
C ILE A 725 -9.80 37.77 10.42
N TRP A 726 -10.94 38.38 10.66
CA TRP A 726 -11.13 39.82 10.59
C TRP A 726 -11.04 40.52 11.94
N GLU A 727 -10.53 39.87 12.98
CA GLU A 727 -10.43 40.38 14.33
C GLU A 727 -9.69 41.76 14.37
N SER A 728 -8.59 41.91 13.62
CA SER A 728 -7.83 43.15 13.53
C SER A 728 -8.67 44.31 12.97
N ALA A 729 -9.41 44.05 11.89
CA ALA A 729 -10.32 45.04 11.30
C ALA A 729 -11.48 45.39 12.23
N ILE A 730 -12.10 44.40 12.86
CA ILE A 730 -13.21 44.59 13.81
C ILE A 730 -12.76 45.44 15.00
N LYS A 731 -11.54 45.19 15.52
CA LYS A 731 -10.95 45.89 16.68
C LYS A 731 -10.19 47.17 16.31
N ASN A 732 -10.19 47.60 15.05
CA ASN A 732 -9.47 48.80 14.58
C ASN A 732 -7.96 48.77 14.91
N ARG A 733 -7.30 47.64 14.71
CA ARG A 733 -5.84 47.50 14.86
C ARG A 733 -5.18 47.09 13.55
N LYS A 734 -3.90 47.41 13.39
CA LYS A 734 -3.10 46.92 12.27
C LYS A 734 -3.05 45.38 12.28
N PRO A 735 -3.32 44.69 11.12
CA PRO A 735 -3.20 43.24 11.02
C PRO A 735 -1.73 42.83 11.05
N THR A 736 -1.42 41.72 11.72
CA THR A 736 -0.12 41.04 11.64
C THR A 736 0.08 40.40 10.27
N GLU A 737 1.30 40.02 9.91
CA GLU A 737 1.56 39.35 8.65
C GLU A 737 0.78 38.00 8.56
N GLY A 738 0.70 37.25 9.69
CA GLY A 738 -0.13 36.03 9.75
C GLY A 738 -1.60 36.32 9.48
N GLU A 739 -2.15 37.40 10.03
CA GLU A 739 -3.53 37.78 9.76
C GLU A 739 -3.75 38.22 8.32
N LYS A 740 -2.80 38.99 7.73
CA LYS A 740 -2.88 39.39 6.31
C LYS A 740 -2.94 38.19 5.36
N VAL A 741 -2.16 37.13 5.63
CA VAL A 741 -2.20 35.91 4.83
C VAL A 741 -3.58 35.23 4.93
N LEU A 742 -4.10 35.02 6.14
CA LEU A 742 -5.44 34.40 6.34
C LEU A 742 -6.55 35.24 5.74
N GLN A 743 -6.48 36.55 5.83
CA GLN A 743 -7.42 37.47 5.20
C GLN A 743 -7.43 37.31 3.68
N ARG A 744 -6.27 37.31 3.03
CA ARG A 744 -6.15 37.04 1.59
C ARG A 744 -6.75 35.69 1.21
N LEU A 745 -6.33 34.61 1.87
CA LEU A 745 -6.83 33.25 1.59
C LEU A 745 -8.35 33.17 1.69
N SER A 746 -8.96 33.80 2.70
CA SER A 746 -10.42 33.79 2.85
C SER A 746 -11.15 34.55 1.74
N ILE A 747 -10.54 35.60 1.20
CA ILE A 747 -11.04 36.36 0.04
C ILE A 747 -10.89 35.54 -1.25
N ASP A 748 -9.70 35.03 -1.50
CA ASP A 748 -9.40 34.23 -2.70
C ASP A 748 -10.36 33.03 -2.80
N GLN A 749 -10.53 32.29 -1.71
CA GLN A 749 -11.45 31.17 -1.67
C GLN A 749 -12.90 31.61 -1.87
N SER A 750 -13.31 32.76 -1.30
CA SER A 750 -14.65 33.27 -1.50
C SER A 750 -14.88 33.67 -2.95
N ALA A 751 -13.92 34.37 -3.57
CA ALA A 751 -13.97 34.75 -4.97
C ALA A 751 -14.07 33.53 -5.89
N ASP A 752 -13.26 32.53 -5.66
CA ASP A 752 -13.29 31.26 -6.42
C ASP A 752 -14.64 30.56 -6.31
N MET A 753 -15.19 30.44 -5.11
CA MET A 753 -16.47 29.78 -4.88
C MET A 753 -17.64 30.55 -5.50
N ILE A 754 -17.60 31.90 -5.48
CA ILE A 754 -18.62 32.74 -6.06
C ILE A 754 -18.58 32.66 -7.58
N THR A 755 -17.39 32.69 -8.19
CA THR A 755 -17.21 32.74 -9.65
C THR A 755 -17.28 31.36 -10.30
N LYS A 756 -17.09 30.30 -9.55
CA LYS A 756 -17.13 28.91 -10.05
C LYS A 756 -18.45 28.69 -10.79
N LYS A 757 -18.38 28.45 -12.11
CA LYS A 757 -19.55 28.07 -12.91
C LYS A 757 -20.11 26.78 -12.33
N SER A 758 -21.36 26.77 -11.92
CA SER A 758 -22.10 25.56 -11.68
C SER A 758 -22.04 24.74 -13.00
N LYS A 759 -21.20 23.75 -13.08
CA LYS A 759 -21.36 22.73 -14.10
C LYS A 759 -22.68 22.07 -13.77
N LEU A 760 -23.74 22.39 -14.55
CA LEU A 760 -24.96 21.57 -14.60
C LEU A 760 -24.47 20.16 -14.89
N VAL A 761 -24.41 19.35 -13.86
CA VAL A 761 -24.05 17.94 -14.02
C VAL A 761 -25.25 17.34 -14.73
N LYS A 762 -25.05 16.83 -15.98
CA LYS A 762 -25.89 15.77 -16.51
C LYS A 762 -26.18 14.82 -15.36
N VAL A 763 -27.43 14.60 -15.07
CA VAL A 763 -27.82 13.51 -14.16
C VAL A 763 -27.20 12.28 -14.80
N LEU A 764 -26.14 11.76 -14.15
CA LEU A 764 -25.53 10.50 -14.58
C LEU A 764 -26.63 9.47 -14.41
N THR A 765 -27.07 8.87 -15.50
CA THR A 765 -27.88 7.66 -15.45
C THR A 765 -26.99 6.53 -14.92
N ASP A 766 -27.56 5.44 -14.43
CA ASP A 766 -26.79 4.28 -13.94
C ASP A 766 -25.77 3.73 -14.96
N GLU A 767 -25.94 4.08 -16.25
CA GLU A 767 -25.01 3.78 -17.35
C GLU A 767 -23.77 4.70 -17.37
N ASP A 768 -23.82 5.87 -16.74
CA ASP A 768 -22.72 6.83 -16.63
C ASP A 768 -21.90 6.69 -15.34
N VAL A 769 -22.27 5.75 -14.44
CA VAL A 769 -21.40 5.36 -13.33
C VAL A 769 -20.24 4.61 -13.94
N PRO A 770 -19.01 5.13 -13.91
CA PRO A 770 -17.85 4.35 -14.35
C PRO A 770 -17.92 3.04 -13.57
N SER A 771 -17.98 1.93 -14.27
CA SER A 771 -17.74 0.63 -13.67
C SER A 771 -16.51 0.77 -12.79
N VAL A 772 -16.54 0.27 -11.57
CA VAL A 772 -15.46 0.34 -10.58
C VAL A 772 -14.25 -0.46 -11.10
N GLY A 773 -13.78 -0.08 -12.25
CA GLY A 773 -12.60 -0.52 -12.94
C GLY A 773 -11.81 0.71 -13.28
N ASN A 774 -10.78 0.95 -12.54
CA ASN A 774 -9.55 1.59 -12.89
C ASN A 774 -9.25 3.02 -12.50
N GLU A 775 -10.17 3.87 -12.08
CA GLU A 775 -9.72 5.20 -11.64
C GLU A 775 -10.57 5.69 -10.47
N ALA A 776 -10.23 5.24 -9.26
CA ALA A 776 -10.51 6.06 -8.09
C ALA A 776 -9.84 7.41 -8.34
N TYR A 777 -10.64 8.47 -8.54
CA TYR A 777 -10.15 9.83 -8.62
C TYR A 777 -9.57 10.20 -7.26
N LEU A 778 -8.28 9.95 -7.11
CA LEU A 778 -7.48 10.66 -6.13
C LEU A 778 -7.31 12.08 -6.69
N PRO A 779 -7.35 13.13 -5.87
CA PRO A 779 -6.82 14.41 -6.32
C PRO A 779 -5.45 14.07 -6.89
N SER A 780 -5.24 14.39 -8.15
CA SER A 780 -3.97 14.06 -8.78
C SER A 780 -2.90 14.69 -7.91
N VAL A 781 -1.80 13.99 -7.74
CA VAL A 781 -0.59 14.59 -7.17
C VAL A 781 -0.31 15.90 -7.90
N ASP A 782 -0.74 16.02 -9.16
CA ASP A 782 -0.75 17.22 -9.98
C ASP A 782 -1.52 18.39 -9.35
N GLU A 783 -2.65 18.18 -8.69
CA GLU A 783 -3.34 19.26 -7.95
C GLU A 783 -2.58 19.71 -6.70
N ILE A 784 -1.79 18.83 -6.10
CA ILE A 784 -0.98 19.12 -4.92
C ILE A 784 0.38 19.72 -5.32
N VAL A 785 0.99 19.22 -6.40
CA VAL A 785 2.31 19.65 -6.90
C VAL A 785 2.24 20.92 -7.77
N THR A 786 1.10 21.20 -8.40
CA THR A 786 0.86 22.45 -9.17
C THR A 786 1.08 23.73 -8.31
N TYR A 787 1.16 23.57 -6.99
CA TYR A 787 1.38 24.68 -6.05
C TYR A 787 2.84 24.87 -5.60
N GLY A 788 3.82 24.29 -6.26
CA GLY A 788 5.23 24.53 -5.96
C GLY A 788 5.72 23.97 -4.61
N LEU A 789 5.08 22.92 -4.11
CA LEU A 789 5.41 22.27 -2.83
C LEU A 789 6.80 21.60 -2.82
N ASP A 790 7.35 21.27 -4.00
CA ASP A 790 8.61 20.55 -4.13
C ASP A 790 9.84 21.39 -3.75
N GLU A 791 9.74 22.71 -3.87
CA GLU A 791 10.87 23.60 -3.50
C GLU A 791 11.05 23.76 -1.99
N LEU A 792 10.13 23.25 -1.16
CA LEU A 792 10.02 23.65 0.24
C LEU A 792 10.11 22.52 1.25
N GLY A 793 10.33 21.28 0.82
CA GLY A 793 10.44 20.13 1.73
C GLY A 793 9.14 19.75 2.47
N LEU A 794 8.05 20.53 2.32
CA LEU A 794 6.71 20.16 2.84
C LEU A 794 6.13 18.95 2.12
N VAL A 795 6.63 18.67 0.91
CA VAL A 795 6.31 17.48 0.16
C VAL A 795 6.84 16.21 0.82
N SER A 796 7.83 16.27 1.71
CA SER A 796 8.33 15.03 2.32
C SER A 796 7.31 14.40 3.27
N ALA A 797 6.60 15.20 4.08
CA ALA A 797 5.52 14.69 4.93
C ALA A 797 4.30 14.23 4.11
N PHE A 798 3.98 14.94 3.04
CA PHE A 798 2.99 14.50 2.03
C PHE A 798 3.52 13.39 1.14
N ARG A 799 4.82 13.36 0.80
CA ARG A 799 5.43 12.29 0.02
C ARG A 799 5.30 10.94 0.67
N ASP A 800 5.36 10.84 1.97
CA ASP A 800 5.23 9.54 2.62
C ASP A 800 3.76 9.08 2.59
N GLU A 801 2.79 9.97 2.81
CA GLU A 801 1.38 9.69 2.60
C GLU A 801 1.05 9.42 1.13
N LEU A 802 1.56 10.24 0.21
CA LEU A 802 1.33 10.08 -1.23
C LEU A 802 2.08 8.89 -1.79
N ARG A 803 3.28 8.58 -1.28
CA ARG A 803 4.01 7.36 -1.61
C ARG A 803 3.30 6.13 -1.08
N GLU A 804 2.64 6.18 0.08
CA GLU A 804 1.77 5.11 0.53
C GLU A 804 0.50 5.00 -0.33
N ILE A 805 -0.08 6.11 -0.73
CA ILE A 805 -1.20 6.16 -1.66
C ILE A 805 -0.78 5.68 -3.05
N GLU A 806 0.35 6.09 -3.58
CA GLU A 806 0.90 5.62 -4.87
C GLU A 806 1.43 4.20 -4.78
N ARG A 807 1.98 3.78 -3.66
CA ARG A 807 2.30 2.38 -3.38
C ARG A 807 1.04 1.54 -3.26
N ALA A 808 0.01 2.05 -2.60
CA ALA A 808 -1.31 1.44 -2.62
C ALA A 808 -1.86 1.31 -4.04
N LYS A 809 -1.57 2.26 -4.94
CA LYS A 809 -1.96 2.20 -6.37
C LYS A 809 -1.04 1.32 -7.22
N GLY A 810 0.28 1.36 -6.98
CA GLY A 810 1.30 0.86 -7.92
C GLY A 810 1.99 -0.45 -7.55
N HIS A 811 2.09 -0.79 -6.29
CA HIS A 811 3.04 -1.80 -5.84
C HIS A 811 2.45 -2.95 -5.06
N GLY A 812 1.22 -2.94 -4.75
CA GLY A 812 0.81 -3.98 -3.89
C GLY A 812 -0.33 -4.79 -4.45
N TYR A 813 -0.08 -6.05 -4.59
CA TYR A 813 -1.09 -7.08 -4.51
C TYR A 813 -2.09 -6.76 -3.39
N VAL A 814 -1.58 -6.41 -2.23
CA VAL A 814 -2.36 -6.04 -1.05
C VAL A 814 -3.20 -4.79 -1.30
N ALA A 815 -2.62 -3.70 -1.78
CA ALA A 815 -3.34 -2.44 -1.93
C ALA A 815 -4.31 -2.43 -3.11
N LYS A 816 -3.92 -2.96 -4.28
CA LYS A 816 -4.81 -3.09 -5.44
C LYS A 816 -5.94 -4.09 -5.17
N HIS A 817 -5.62 -5.15 -4.46
CA HIS A 817 -6.57 -6.18 -4.06
C HIS A 817 -7.57 -5.67 -3.04
N MET A 818 -7.13 -4.84 -2.11
CA MET A 818 -7.98 -4.23 -1.10
C MET A 818 -8.83 -3.08 -1.62
N ALA A 819 -8.36 -2.35 -2.61
CA ALA A 819 -9.16 -1.36 -3.31
C ALA A 819 -10.32 -1.98 -4.12
N LEU A 820 -10.19 -3.25 -4.52
CA LEU A 820 -11.21 -3.99 -5.27
C LEU A 820 -12.21 -4.74 -4.36
N THR A 821 -11.86 -5.00 -3.09
CA THR A 821 -12.85 -5.51 -2.13
C THR A 821 -13.81 -4.39 -1.74
N SER A 822 -15.08 -4.70 -1.56
CA SER A 822 -16.13 -3.71 -1.28
C SER A 822 -15.70 -2.69 -0.23
N PHE A 823 -16.21 -1.48 -0.28
CA PHE A 823 -15.92 -0.39 0.68
C PHE A 823 -15.98 -0.83 2.14
N LYS A 824 -16.78 -1.82 2.47
CA LYS A 824 -16.91 -2.37 3.81
C LYS A 824 -15.69 -3.21 4.24
N TYR A 825 -15.05 -3.91 3.31
CA TYR A 825 -13.97 -4.86 3.59
C TYR A 825 -12.59 -4.42 3.06
N GLY A 826 -12.54 -3.27 2.34
CA GLY A 826 -11.31 -2.75 1.76
C GLY A 826 -10.33 -2.15 2.77
N TYR A 827 -9.13 -1.86 2.30
CA TYR A 827 -8.09 -1.16 3.05
C TYR A 827 -8.49 0.30 3.28
N GLY A 828 -8.80 0.65 4.51
CA GLY A 828 -9.19 2.00 4.89
C GLY A 828 -10.58 2.44 4.40
N TRP A 829 -10.90 3.71 4.63
CA TRP A 829 -12.10 4.38 4.16
C TRP A 829 -11.80 5.06 2.83
N GLN A 830 -12.15 4.40 1.72
CA GLN A 830 -11.77 4.82 0.37
C GLN A 830 -12.93 5.37 -0.45
N TYR A 831 -13.90 6.01 0.17
CA TYR A 831 -15.05 6.58 -0.50
C TYR A 831 -15.27 8.03 -0.13
N ARG A 832 -15.91 8.75 -1.02
CA ARG A 832 -16.39 10.11 -0.78
C ARG A 832 -17.90 10.10 -0.62
N VAL A 833 -18.39 10.78 0.40
CA VAL A 833 -19.82 11.00 0.56
C VAL A 833 -20.27 12.10 -0.40
N ASN A 834 -21.29 11.82 -1.20
CA ASN A 834 -21.85 12.82 -2.11
C ASN A 834 -22.69 13.84 -1.32
N THR A 835 -22.16 15.05 -1.18
CA THR A 835 -22.81 16.14 -0.42
C THR A 835 -23.57 17.14 -1.31
N ARG A 836 -23.65 16.92 -2.62
CA ARG A 836 -24.24 17.89 -3.57
C ARG A 836 -25.67 18.29 -3.22
N THR A 837 -26.46 17.36 -2.66
CA THR A 837 -27.86 17.60 -2.32
C THR A 837 -28.06 18.49 -1.10
N ILE A 838 -27.03 18.66 -0.28
CA ILE A 838 -27.05 19.51 0.93
C ILE A 838 -26.12 20.72 0.81
N ASP A 839 -25.48 20.91 -0.35
CA ASP A 839 -24.48 21.95 -0.56
C ASP A 839 -25.09 23.33 -0.72
N ASP A 840 -24.99 24.17 0.35
CA ASP A 840 -25.34 25.58 0.36
C ASP A 840 -24.11 26.49 0.41
N SER A 841 -22.91 25.93 0.19
CA SER A 841 -21.62 26.62 0.35
C SER A 841 -21.51 27.91 -0.46
N LYS A 842 -21.95 27.91 -1.73
CA LYS A 842 -21.93 29.09 -2.58
C LYS A 842 -22.71 30.27 -1.98
N THR A 843 -23.91 30.02 -1.44
CA THR A 843 -24.71 31.03 -0.75
C THR A 843 -23.99 31.56 0.50
N ARG A 844 -23.32 30.67 1.26
CA ARG A 844 -22.59 31.05 2.47
C ARG A 844 -21.37 31.91 2.15
N PHE A 845 -20.57 31.51 1.16
CA PHE A 845 -19.42 32.30 0.71
C PHE A 845 -19.84 33.69 0.16
N HIS A 846 -20.93 33.76 -0.59
CA HIS A 846 -21.48 35.02 -1.05
C HIS A 846 -21.87 35.94 0.12
N ALA A 847 -22.63 35.44 1.10
CA ALA A 847 -23.01 36.19 2.29
C ALA A 847 -21.78 36.63 3.11
N TYR A 848 -20.79 35.77 3.26
CA TYR A 848 -19.53 36.08 3.91
C TYR A 848 -18.77 37.21 3.17
N ALA A 849 -18.64 37.11 1.86
CA ALA A 849 -17.98 38.11 1.02
C ALA A 849 -18.62 39.51 1.17
N ILE A 850 -19.96 39.61 1.13
CA ILE A 850 -20.69 40.87 1.35
C ILE A 850 -20.42 41.43 2.75
N ARG A 851 -20.44 40.56 3.79
CA ARG A 851 -20.18 40.97 5.18
C ARG A 851 -18.78 41.54 5.33
N VAL A 852 -17.76 40.87 4.75
CA VAL A 852 -16.38 41.33 4.75
C VAL A 852 -16.22 42.62 3.97
N LYS A 853 -16.82 42.73 2.76
CA LYS A 853 -16.79 43.97 1.96
C LYS A 853 -17.32 45.17 2.75
N ASN A 854 -18.45 45.00 3.44
CA ASN A 854 -19.03 46.09 4.27
C ASN A 854 -18.11 46.47 5.43
N LEU A 855 -17.50 45.47 6.10
CA LEU A 855 -16.50 45.74 7.14
C LEU A 855 -15.33 46.55 6.61
N LEU A 856 -14.69 46.11 5.52
CA LEU A 856 -13.50 46.77 4.99
C LEU A 856 -13.77 48.18 4.53
N ASN A 857 -14.88 48.45 3.83
CA ASN A 857 -15.29 49.79 3.45
C ASN A 857 -15.44 50.71 4.66
N SER A 858 -15.99 50.23 5.75
CA SER A 858 -16.15 51.01 6.99
C SER A 858 -14.81 51.36 7.69
N LYS A 859 -13.71 50.66 7.35
CA LYS A 859 -12.40 50.79 7.98
C LYS A 859 -11.36 51.58 7.16
N LEU A 860 -11.62 51.84 5.87
CA LEU A 860 -10.65 52.51 4.98
C LEU A 860 -10.19 53.85 5.50
N SER A 861 -11.09 54.69 6.01
CA SER A 861 -10.76 56.05 6.46
C SER A 861 -9.99 56.06 7.78
N SER A 862 -10.14 55.07 8.62
CA SER A 862 -9.51 54.97 9.94
C SER A 862 -8.21 54.18 9.96
N SER A 863 -7.83 53.54 8.83
CA SER A 863 -6.63 52.70 8.72
C SER A 863 -5.39 53.49 8.31
N ASP A 864 -4.21 53.03 8.76
CA ASP A 864 -2.92 53.52 8.26
C ASP A 864 -2.77 53.18 6.76
N ALA A 865 -1.77 53.80 6.09
CA ALA A 865 -1.60 53.68 4.65
C ALA A 865 -1.38 52.25 4.16
N GLU A 866 -0.59 51.47 4.88
CA GLU A 866 -0.31 50.06 4.53
C GLU A 866 -1.56 49.16 4.71
N THR A 867 -2.23 49.30 5.85
CA THR A 867 -3.49 48.56 6.13
C THR A 867 -4.58 48.96 5.14
N ARG A 868 -4.66 50.21 4.75
CA ARG A 868 -5.61 50.70 3.74
C ARG A 868 -5.34 50.07 2.38
N ALA A 869 -4.06 50.05 1.94
CA ALA A 869 -3.69 49.40 0.67
C ALA A 869 -4.03 47.92 0.67
N HIS A 870 -3.76 47.20 1.77
CA HIS A 870 -4.15 45.81 1.95
C HIS A 870 -5.67 45.59 1.84
N TYR A 871 -6.47 46.41 2.50
CA TYR A 871 -7.94 46.33 2.41
C TYR A 871 -8.47 46.68 1.02
N GLN A 872 -7.89 47.69 0.34
CA GLN A 872 -8.26 48.08 -1.02
C GLN A 872 -8.00 46.93 -2.03
N ALA A 873 -6.87 46.22 -1.90
CA ALA A 873 -6.57 45.08 -2.75
C ALA A 873 -7.62 43.96 -2.59
N MET A 874 -8.02 43.62 -1.37
CA MET A 874 -9.04 42.63 -1.10
C MET A 874 -10.43 43.08 -1.54
N LEU A 875 -10.78 44.36 -1.39
CA LEU A 875 -12.04 44.93 -1.90
C LEU A 875 -12.09 44.81 -3.43
N TYR A 876 -10.98 45.06 -4.13
CA TYR A 876 -10.92 44.89 -5.59
C TYR A 876 -11.24 43.45 -5.99
N THR A 877 -10.61 42.45 -5.35
CA THR A 877 -10.90 41.02 -5.63
C THR A 877 -12.36 40.68 -5.37
N LEU A 878 -12.94 41.12 -4.27
CA LEU A 878 -14.36 40.91 -3.96
C LEU A 878 -15.31 41.58 -4.97
N ASP A 879 -15.00 42.79 -5.39
CA ASP A 879 -15.82 43.53 -6.34
C ASP A 879 -15.85 42.87 -7.72
N GLU A 880 -14.69 42.40 -8.20
CA GLU A 880 -14.61 41.63 -9.44
C GLU A 880 -15.40 40.31 -9.36
N ALA A 881 -15.27 39.57 -8.24
CA ALA A 881 -15.98 38.32 -8.05
C ALA A 881 -17.51 38.53 -7.98
N LEU A 882 -17.99 39.60 -7.30
CA LEU A 882 -19.41 39.91 -7.17
C LEU A 882 -20.02 40.47 -8.47
N LYS A 883 -19.25 41.23 -9.28
CA LYS A 883 -19.67 41.67 -10.62
C LYS A 883 -19.85 40.49 -11.56
N ALA A 884 -18.92 39.53 -11.59
CA ALA A 884 -19.02 38.35 -12.42
C ALA A 884 -20.27 37.50 -12.20
N LEU A 885 -20.99 37.69 -11.08
CA LEU A 885 -22.30 37.08 -10.83
C LEU A 885 -23.44 37.84 -11.53
N ASN A 886 -23.33 39.16 -11.63
CA ASN A 886 -24.39 40.00 -12.20
C ASN A 886 -24.36 40.01 -13.74
N ASP A 887 -23.20 39.71 -14.33
CA ASP A 887 -23.00 39.64 -15.79
C ASP A 887 -23.36 38.25 -16.38
N LYS A 888 -23.87 37.31 -15.54
CA LYS A 888 -24.38 35.99 -15.91
C LYS A 888 -25.89 35.91 -15.70
#